data_46b55428531644638562b2cae197f9c6
#
_entry.id   46b55428531644638562b2cae197f9c6
#
_cell.length_a   1.000
_cell.length_b   1.000
_cell.length_c   1.000
_cell.angle_alpha   90.00
_cell.angle_beta   90.00
_cell.angle_gamma   90.00
#
_symmetry.space_group_name_H-M   'P 1'
#
loop_
_entity.id
_entity.type
_entity.pdbx_description
1 polymer ?
#
loop_
_entity_poly.entity_id
_entity_poly.type
_entity_poly.pdbx_seq_one_letter_code
_entity_poly.pdbx_strand_id
1 'polypeptide(L)'
;MSEELNLVRDLAVILVSAGVFTIISKALKQPPVLGYIIAGLLVGPHISFFPGITSQETVSQWSEIGMIFLMFGLGLEFSFKKLLKVGSSALVAAGTKFIGVFILGFVTAQAMSWSLMESVFLGGLLSMSSTMVVIKSYEDLGLKEKPYSGMVFGTLVVEDLIAILLMVLLSTMAVSQSFAGKELMLNILKLVFFLILWFLVGIFLIPTILRKVKDVLNDEILLLVSIGLCFGMVFLANAVGFSSALGAFVMGSILSETVEGEHIERIVEPLKNLFGAIFFVSVGMMIDPGVILEHWVMVLFLSLLVIVSHIVFAGAGIILTGKGLDNAVKVGFSLAQLGEFGFIIASVGCSLGVMRSFIYPVIISVSVITTFTTPYTIKAASPFLEYLRRKIPSKWLERLEPARESVSTASEDNEWKELLKSYFSRIILYGVVIIAIYIGSRLYLDPLAARLLPKTGEQVRKAIELAVTLIVMAPFVYGLGINSGSIKTSATKLLKEKEWNVWPIIGLILVRSFIAVGIVLGVISTYFHMAGWMILVSIFAGICFILAARRSMHRISALEEHFIKNLNAKERSERKKRPVSSSVRRELEHYNVFTRTVTLPPDSGFAGVLLKDIPFRSQTGANIIKISRGTKEIVVPSAEQELFPGDRILVVGTKEQLDRFQALTEASAEKEEGQRRSFRIEAVTLNMESFLTGKTLRGANLRKYGCMVISVLHEGDFITNPEPDFRFGEGDTIWIAGDVDALGWF
;
A
#
# COMPACT_ATOMS: atom_id res chain seq x y z
N MET A 1 0.91 -24.32 -37.96
CA MET A 1 1.11 -24.48 -36.49
C MET A 1 -0.21 -24.18 -35.85
N SER A 2 -0.66 -24.94 -34.86
CA SER A 2 -1.93 -24.65 -34.15
C SER A 2 -1.82 -23.31 -33.41
N GLU A 3 -2.92 -22.61 -33.25
CA GLU A 3 -2.99 -21.34 -32.51
C GLU A 3 -2.39 -21.45 -31.09
N GLU A 4 -2.57 -22.59 -30.45
CA GLU A 4 -2.01 -22.90 -29.11
C GLU A 4 -0.48 -22.88 -29.10
N LEU A 5 0.19 -23.40 -30.15
CA LEU A 5 1.64 -23.39 -30.25
C LEU A 5 2.20 -21.97 -30.45
N ASN A 6 1.45 -21.11 -31.11
CA ASN A 6 1.81 -19.71 -31.29
C ASN A 6 1.75 -18.95 -29.96
N LEU A 7 0.73 -19.19 -29.13
CA LEU A 7 0.59 -18.58 -27.81
C LEU A 7 1.80 -18.90 -26.89
N VAL A 8 2.19 -20.17 -26.83
CA VAL A 8 3.35 -20.64 -26.04
C VAL A 8 4.66 -20.04 -26.56
N ARG A 9 4.83 -19.98 -27.88
CA ARG A 9 6.00 -19.39 -28.52
C ARG A 9 6.11 -17.90 -28.19
N ASP A 10 5.03 -17.17 -28.35
CA ASP A 10 4.99 -15.72 -28.11
C ASP A 10 5.30 -15.43 -26.62
N LEU A 11 4.74 -16.19 -25.69
CA LEU A 11 5.07 -16.08 -24.27
C LEU A 11 6.54 -16.40 -23.97
N ALA A 12 7.10 -17.43 -24.62
CA ALA A 12 8.51 -17.78 -24.47
C ALA A 12 9.43 -16.65 -24.96
N VAL A 13 9.12 -16.05 -26.11
CA VAL A 13 9.86 -14.90 -26.66
C VAL A 13 9.81 -13.72 -25.70
N ILE A 14 8.63 -13.40 -25.17
CA ILE A 14 8.44 -12.32 -24.19
C ILE A 14 9.31 -12.57 -22.94
N LEU A 15 9.20 -13.74 -22.33
CA LEU A 15 9.90 -14.04 -21.07
C LEU A 15 11.41 -14.14 -21.22
N VAL A 16 11.90 -14.78 -22.30
CA VAL A 16 13.34 -14.89 -22.57
C VAL A 16 13.95 -13.51 -22.83
N SER A 17 13.32 -12.71 -23.67
CA SER A 17 13.79 -11.35 -23.94
C SER A 17 13.74 -10.47 -22.69
N ALA A 18 12.66 -10.52 -21.91
CA ALA A 18 12.56 -9.85 -20.62
C ALA A 18 13.72 -10.22 -19.68
N GLY A 19 14.02 -11.52 -19.54
CA GLY A 19 15.11 -12.01 -18.71
C GLY A 19 16.48 -11.49 -19.14
N VAL A 20 16.81 -11.60 -20.43
CA VAL A 20 18.09 -11.12 -20.98
C VAL A 20 18.26 -9.62 -20.77
N PHE A 21 17.27 -8.83 -21.15
CA PHE A 21 17.37 -7.36 -21.05
C PHE A 21 17.30 -6.84 -19.61
N THR A 22 16.67 -7.59 -18.68
CA THR A 22 16.75 -7.30 -17.25
C THR A 22 18.17 -7.44 -16.72
N ILE A 23 18.88 -8.50 -17.12
CA ILE A 23 20.28 -8.72 -16.73
C ILE A 23 21.15 -7.57 -17.26
N ILE A 24 20.97 -7.19 -18.53
CA ILE A 24 21.70 -6.07 -19.16
C ILE A 24 21.41 -4.76 -18.44
N SER A 25 20.12 -4.45 -18.16
CA SER A 25 19.73 -3.22 -17.46
C SER A 25 20.32 -3.14 -16.06
N LYS A 26 20.31 -4.24 -15.31
CA LYS A 26 20.96 -4.31 -13.99
C LYS A 26 22.45 -4.09 -14.07
N ALA A 27 23.13 -4.68 -15.07
CA ALA A 27 24.57 -4.47 -15.29
C ALA A 27 24.88 -2.99 -15.60
N LEU A 28 23.99 -2.31 -16.33
CA LEU A 28 24.08 -0.89 -16.64
C LEU A 28 23.56 0.04 -15.52
N LYS A 29 23.17 -0.52 -14.36
CA LYS A 29 22.55 0.21 -13.24
C LYS A 29 21.31 1.00 -13.66
N GLN A 30 20.52 0.46 -14.58
CA GLN A 30 19.26 1.05 -15.04
C GLN A 30 18.05 0.29 -14.47
N PRO A 31 16.88 0.95 -14.33
CA PRO A 31 15.66 0.29 -13.89
C PRO A 31 15.27 -0.88 -14.81
N PRO A 32 14.80 -2.02 -14.28
CA PRO A 32 14.37 -3.18 -15.07
C PRO A 32 13.31 -2.87 -16.13
N VAL A 33 12.43 -1.92 -15.84
CA VAL A 33 11.35 -1.48 -16.74
C VAL A 33 11.89 -0.99 -18.09
N LEU A 34 13.02 -0.28 -18.11
CA LEU A 34 13.69 0.12 -19.35
C LEU A 34 14.13 -1.10 -20.16
N GLY A 35 14.68 -2.12 -19.48
CA GLY A 35 15.06 -3.37 -20.13
C GLY A 35 13.87 -4.08 -20.77
N TYR A 36 12.74 -4.14 -20.09
CA TYR A 36 11.52 -4.73 -20.64
C TYR A 36 11.01 -4.00 -21.88
N ILE A 37 10.97 -2.67 -21.86
CA ILE A 37 10.53 -1.87 -23.01
C ILE A 37 11.49 -2.05 -24.19
N ILE A 38 12.80 -2.01 -23.97
CA ILE A 38 13.81 -2.24 -25.01
C ILE A 38 13.72 -3.67 -25.56
N ALA A 39 13.53 -4.67 -24.68
CA ALA A 39 13.32 -6.05 -25.11
C ALA A 39 12.12 -6.15 -26.06
N GLY A 40 10.99 -5.55 -25.67
CA GLY A 40 9.79 -5.50 -26.49
C GLY A 40 9.99 -4.82 -27.84
N LEU A 41 10.65 -3.67 -27.86
CA LEU A 41 11.01 -2.97 -29.09
C LEU A 41 11.79 -3.84 -30.07
N LEU A 42 12.77 -4.61 -29.55
CA LEU A 42 13.66 -5.43 -30.39
C LEU A 42 13.03 -6.74 -30.89
N VAL A 43 12.10 -7.34 -30.12
CA VAL A 43 11.39 -8.56 -30.53
C VAL A 43 10.01 -8.27 -31.10
N GLY A 44 9.63 -6.98 -31.15
CA GLY A 44 8.35 -6.51 -31.70
C GLY A 44 8.26 -6.63 -33.22
N PRO A 45 7.06 -6.46 -33.80
CA PRO A 45 6.79 -6.66 -35.21
C PRO A 45 7.52 -5.67 -36.11
N HIS A 46 8.00 -4.55 -35.57
CA HIS A 46 8.64 -3.46 -36.33
C HIS A 46 10.14 -3.68 -36.59
N ILE A 47 10.78 -4.62 -35.88
CA ILE A 47 12.21 -4.94 -36.05
C ILE A 47 12.37 -6.41 -36.43
N SER A 48 12.74 -6.67 -37.68
CA SER A 48 12.84 -8.04 -38.27
C SER A 48 14.06 -8.84 -37.84
N PHE A 49 14.81 -8.46 -36.79
CA PHE A 49 16.09 -9.08 -36.42
C PHE A 49 15.93 -10.39 -35.62
N PHE A 50 14.78 -10.57 -34.96
CA PHE A 50 14.46 -11.76 -34.15
C PHE A 50 13.19 -12.44 -34.67
N PRO A 51 12.94 -13.72 -34.35
CA PRO A 51 11.68 -14.36 -34.67
C PRO A 51 10.55 -13.60 -33.99
N GLY A 52 9.92 -12.71 -34.73
CA GLY A 52 8.86 -11.83 -34.27
C GLY A 52 7.60 -12.59 -33.80
N ILE A 53 6.77 -11.91 -33.06
CA ILE A 53 5.49 -12.43 -32.56
C ILE A 53 4.50 -12.57 -33.71
N THR A 54 3.67 -13.61 -33.63
CA THR A 54 2.80 -14.03 -34.73
C THR A 54 1.49 -13.26 -34.77
N SER A 55 1.01 -12.74 -33.63
CA SER A 55 -0.30 -12.11 -33.48
C SER A 55 -0.26 -10.89 -32.57
N GLN A 56 -0.60 -9.73 -33.12
CA GLN A 56 -0.75 -8.48 -32.35
C GLN A 56 -1.90 -8.54 -31.35
N GLU A 57 -2.92 -9.35 -31.64
CA GLU A 57 -4.07 -9.56 -30.75
C GLU A 57 -3.64 -10.30 -29.47
N THR A 58 -2.80 -11.32 -29.60
CA THR A 58 -2.23 -12.08 -28.48
C THR A 58 -1.38 -11.19 -27.56
N VAL A 59 -0.58 -10.28 -28.14
CA VAL A 59 0.20 -9.29 -27.39
C VAL A 59 -0.70 -8.38 -26.56
N SER A 60 -1.80 -7.91 -27.17
CA SER A 60 -2.76 -7.05 -26.49
C SER A 60 -3.44 -7.75 -25.30
N GLN A 61 -3.82 -9.02 -25.46
CA GLN A 61 -4.41 -9.84 -24.38
C GLN A 61 -3.42 -10.03 -23.21
N TRP A 62 -2.16 -10.37 -23.50
CA TRP A 62 -1.12 -10.48 -22.48
C TRP A 62 -0.84 -9.16 -21.77
N SER A 63 -0.87 -8.07 -22.52
CA SER A 63 -0.75 -6.71 -21.98
C SER A 63 -1.89 -6.39 -21.00
N GLU A 64 -3.13 -6.74 -21.34
CA GLU A 64 -4.29 -6.50 -20.45
C GLU A 64 -4.20 -7.33 -19.17
N ILE A 65 -3.85 -8.61 -19.26
CA ILE A 65 -3.64 -9.46 -18.06
C ILE A 65 -2.49 -8.88 -17.21
N GLY A 66 -1.39 -8.49 -17.84
CA GLY A 66 -0.25 -7.88 -17.16
C GLY A 66 -0.65 -6.59 -16.43
N MET A 67 -1.46 -5.75 -17.05
CA MET A 67 -1.99 -4.53 -16.44
C MET A 67 -2.89 -4.83 -15.23
N ILE A 68 -3.74 -5.87 -15.31
CA ILE A 68 -4.60 -6.29 -14.19
C ILE A 68 -3.75 -6.67 -12.98
N PHE A 69 -2.71 -7.53 -13.15
CA PHE A 69 -1.83 -7.92 -12.04
C PHE A 69 -1.02 -6.75 -11.49
N LEU A 70 -0.58 -5.84 -12.37
CA LEU A 70 0.16 -4.65 -11.98
C LEU A 70 -0.72 -3.71 -11.14
N MET A 71 -1.95 -3.45 -11.57
CA MET A 71 -2.92 -2.63 -10.85
C MET A 71 -3.36 -3.28 -9.54
N PHE A 72 -3.53 -4.60 -9.52
CA PHE A 72 -3.82 -5.35 -8.31
C PHE A 72 -2.69 -5.24 -7.28
N GLY A 73 -1.44 -5.41 -7.71
CA GLY A 73 -0.26 -5.23 -6.86
C GLY A 73 -0.13 -3.81 -6.31
N LEU A 74 -0.33 -2.79 -7.15
CA LEU A 74 -0.37 -1.39 -6.70
C LEU A 74 -1.49 -1.15 -5.69
N GLY A 75 -2.65 -1.78 -5.89
CA GLY A 75 -3.74 -1.74 -4.92
C GLY A 75 -3.35 -2.35 -3.57
N LEU A 76 -2.61 -3.48 -3.55
CA LEU A 76 -2.11 -4.11 -2.33
C LEU A 76 -1.09 -3.24 -1.58
N GLU A 77 -0.24 -2.51 -2.27
CA GLU A 77 0.71 -1.55 -1.70
C GLU A 77 0.01 -0.30 -1.15
N PHE A 78 -1.17 0.02 -1.70
CA PHE A 78 -1.93 1.20 -1.36
C PHE A 78 -2.72 1.01 -0.06
N SER A 79 -2.60 1.97 0.87
CA SER A 79 -3.43 2.04 2.08
C SER A 79 -3.93 3.45 2.30
N PHE A 80 -5.25 3.60 2.45
CA PHE A 80 -5.88 4.88 2.80
C PHE A 80 -5.31 5.49 4.08
N LYS A 81 -4.89 4.65 5.02
CA LYS A 81 -4.33 5.10 6.29
C LYS A 81 -2.91 5.62 6.14
N LYS A 82 -2.12 5.05 5.22
CA LYS A 82 -0.79 5.59 4.87
C LYS A 82 -0.96 6.99 4.28
N LEU A 83 -1.95 7.18 3.39
CA LEU A 83 -2.26 8.48 2.80
C LEU A 83 -2.63 9.55 3.85
N LEU A 84 -3.44 9.19 4.86
CA LEU A 84 -3.81 10.12 5.93
C LEU A 84 -2.62 10.53 6.82
N LYS A 85 -1.51 9.77 6.79
CA LYS A 85 -0.25 10.06 7.49
C LYS A 85 0.73 10.85 6.63
N VAL A 86 0.48 10.99 5.33
CA VAL A 86 1.28 11.82 4.42
C VAL A 86 1.16 13.28 4.85
N GLY A 87 2.27 13.93 5.03
CA GLY A 87 2.29 15.33 5.50
C GLY A 87 1.64 16.29 4.50
N SER A 88 1.08 17.39 5.01
CA SER A 88 0.45 18.43 4.18
C SER A 88 1.35 18.96 3.07
N SER A 89 2.66 18.99 3.28
CA SER A 89 3.66 19.42 2.28
C SER A 89 3.64 18.53 1.04
N ALA A 90 3.56 17.21 1.20
CA ALA A 90 3.52 16.29 0.08
C ALA A 90 2.20 16.39 -0.70
N LEU A 91 1.09 16.59 0.01
CA LEU A 91 -0.23 16.75 -0.61
C LEU A 91 -0.32 18.03 -1.43
N VAL A 92 0.21 19.16 -0.91
CA VAL A 92 0.28 20.43 -1.63
C VAL A 92 1.24 20.34 -2.81
N ALA A 93 2.40 19.68 -2.65
CA ALA A 93 3.37 19.50 -3.73
C ALA A 93 2.78 18.66 -4.88
N ALA A 94 2.15 17.53 -4.58
CA ALA A 94 1.50 16.67 -5.58
C ALA A 94 0.34 17.41 -6.29
N GLY A 95 -0.52 18.09 -5.53
CA GLY A 95 -1.65 18.83 -6.10
C GLY A 95 -1.19 20.00 -7.00
N THR A 96 -0.21 20.78 -6.55
CA THR A 96 0.34 21.91 -7.33
C THR A 96 1.02 21.40 -8.59
N LYS A 97 1.81 20.34 -8.51
CA LYS A 97 2.46 19.71 -9.65
C LYS A 97 1.41 19.17 -10.64
N PHE A 98 0.46 18.38 -10.15
CA PHE A 98 -0.59 17.80 -10.98
C PHE A 98 -1.35 18.88 -11.76
N ILE A 99 -1.89 19.89 -11.07
CA ILE A 99 -2.67 20.97 -11.68
C ILE A 99 -1.81 21.76 -12.67
N GLY A 100 -0.59 22.14 -12.29
CA GLY A 100 0.29 22.94 -13.15
C GLY A 100 0.70 22.20 -14.43
N VAL A 101 1.13 20.94 -14.30
CA VAL A 101 1.55 20.13 -15.45
C VAL A 101 0.34 19.74 -16.31
N PHE A 102 -0.81 19.43 -15.70
CA PHE A 102 -2.05 19.14 -16.41
C PHE A 102 -2.47 20.32 -17.31
N ILE A 103 -2.52 21.53 -16.74
CA ILE A 103 -2.87 22.74 -17.51
C ILE A 103 -1.86 22.98 -18.62
N LEU A 104 -0.57 22.85 -18.34
CA LEU A 104 0.49 23.06 -19.33
C LEU A 104 0.39 22.03 -20.48
N GLY A 105 0.21 20.74 -20.15
CA GLY A 105 0.03 19.68 -21.14
C GLY A 105 -1.25 19.86 -21.97
N PHE A 106 -2.36 20.25 -21.32
CA PHE A 106 -3.61 20.56 -21.98
C PHE A 106 -3.45 21.73 -22.97
N VAL A 107 -2.86 22.85 -22.55
CA VAL A 107 -2.63 24.01 -23.41
C VAL A 107 -1.68 23.68 -24.56
N THR A 108 -0.65 22.87 -24.29
CA THR A 108 0.28 22.39 -25.32
C THR A 108 -0.45 21.60 -26.41
N ALA A 109 -1.31 20.65 -26.03
CA ALA A 109 -2.10 19.88 -26.98
C ALA A 109 -3.07 20.77 -27.79
N GLN A 110 -3.75 21.72 -27.14
CA GLN A 110 -4.62 22.67 -27.80
C GLN A 110 -3.84 23.55 -28.80
N ALA A 111 -2.64 24.01 -28.44
CA ALA A 111 -1.75 24.75 -29.34
C ALA A 111 -1.29 23.91 -30.55
N MET A 112 -1.25 22.59 -30.43
CA MET A 112 -0.99 21.64 -31.53
C MET A 112 -2.27 21.25 -32.28
N SER A 113 -3.40 21.92 -32.03
CA SER A 113 -4.69 21.67 -32.65
C SER A 113 -5.22 20.23 -32.41
N TRP A 114 -4.94 19.67 -31.23
CA TRP A 114 -5.47 18.37 -30.83
C TRP A 114 -6.93 18.52 -30.36
N SER A 115 -7.68 17.42 -30.40
CA SER A 115 -9.03 17.38 -29.86
C SER A 115 -9.06 17.68 -28.38
N LEU A 116 -10.22 18.06 -27.85
CA LEU A 116 -10.40 18.33 -26.42
C LEU A 116 -10.06 17.09 -25.57
N MET A 117 -10.46 15.88 -26.01
CA MET A 117 -10.15 14.62 -25.34
C MET A 117 -8.65 14.34 -25.33
N GLU A 118 -8.00 14.41 -26.49
CA GLU A 118 -6.55 14.25 -26.58
C GLU A 118 -5.82 15.22 -25.64
N SER A 119 -6.30 16.47 -25.54
CA SER A 119 -5.70 17.48 -24.69
C SER A 119 -5.86 17.17 -23.21
N VAL A 120 -7.02 16.69 -22.79
CA VAL A 120 -7.27 16.23 -21.41
C VAL A 120 -6.39 15.02 -21.06
N PHE A 121 -6.31 14.05 -21.97
CA PHE A 121 -5.45 12.88 -21.80
C PHE A 121 -3.98 13.27 -21.74
N LEU A 122 -3.49 14.14 -22.65
CA LEU A 122 -2.10 14.59 -22.63
C LEU A 122 -1.75 15.32 -21.33
N GLY A 123 -2.60 16.23 -20.87
CA GLY A 123 -2.42 16.91 -19.59
C GLY A 123 -2.32 15.93 -18.42
N GLY A 124 -3.20 14.94 -18.40
CA GLY A 124 -3.23 13.93 -17.37
C GLY A 124 -2.00 13.03 -17.36
N LEU A 125 -1.65 12.45 -18.50
CA LEU A 125 -0.53 11.51 -18.59
C LEU A 125 0.83 12.18 -18.34
N LEU A 126 1.03 13.44 -18.78
CA LEU A 126 2.28 14.16 -18.54
C LEU A 126 2.48 14.52 -17.05
N SER A 127 1.41 14.54 -16.24
CA SER A 127 1.47 14.95 -14.83
C SER A 127 2.06 13.89 -13.88
N MET A 128 2.25 12.65 -14.35
CA MET A 128 2.58 11.49 -13.51
C MET A 128 4.08 11.25 -13.46
N SER A 129 4.64 11.11 -12.23
CA SER A 129 6.02 10.65 -12.02
C SER A 129 6.08 9.15 -11.76
N SER A 130 7.27 8.55 -11.94
CA SER A 130 7.51 7.14 -11.63
C SER A 130 8.05 6.95 -10.22
N THR A 131 7.29 6.28 -9.38
CA THR A 131 7.69 5.91 -8.02
C THR A 131 8.87 4.96 -8.04
N MET A 132 8.87 3.95 -8.91
CA MET A 132 9.92 2.93 -8.99
C MET A 132 11.27 3.50 -9.43
N VAL A 133 11.27 4.41 -10.42
CA VAL A 133 12.49 5.05 -10.92
C VAL A 133 13.13 5.94 -9.84
N VAL A 134 12.33 6.70 -9.10
CA VAL A 134 12.83 7.55 -8.02
C VAL A 134 13.40 6.73 -6.87
N ILE A 135 12.67 5.71 -6.39
CA ILE A 135 13.13 4.84 -5.31
C ILE A 135 14.47 4.22 -5.68
N LYS A 136 14.57 3.65 -6.88
CA LYS A 136 15.80 3.02 -7.36
C LYS A 136 16.96 4.03 -7.46
N SER A 137 16.71 5.21 -8.03
CA SER A 137 17.72 6.26 -8.12
C SER A 137 18.20 6.73 -6.73
N TYR A 138 17.29 6.81 -5.75
CA TYR A 138 17.62 7.18 -4.37
C TYR A 138 18.44 6.10 -3.66
N GLU A 139 18.18 4.83 -3.91
CA GLU A 139 18.98 3.71 -3.42
C GLU A 139 20.40 3.77 -3.99
N ASP A 140 20.51 3.86 -5.32
CA ASP A 140 21.79 3.88 -6.02
C ASP A 140 22.66 5.11 -5.68
N LEU A 141 22.02 6.24 -5.33
CA LEU A 141 22.70 7.48 -4.94
C LEU A 141 22.89 7.62 -3.42
N GLY A 142 22.38 6.68 -2.59
CA GLY A 142 22.48 6.75 -1.12
C GLY A 142 21.68 7.89 -0.49
N LEU A 143 20.58 8.31 -1.13
CA LEU A 143 19.79 9.48 -0.70
C LEU A 143 18.57 9.11 0.15
N LYS A 144 18.29 7.83 0.37
CA LYS A 144 17.06 7.33 1.00
C LYS A 144 16.83 7.87 2.42
N GLU A 145 17.90 8.11 3.17
CA GLU A 145 17.84 8.60 4.56
C GLU A 145 17.89 10.14 4.68
N LYS A 146 17.93 10.88 3.58
CA LYS A 146 17.96 12.34 3.61
C LYS A 146 16.62 12.93 4.10
N PRO A 147 16.63 14.06 4.86
CA PRO A 147 15.40 14.62 5.42
C PRO A 147 14.31 14.95 4.39
N TYR A 148 14.69 15.35 3.17
CA TYR A 148 13.75 15.66 2.08
C TYR A 148 13.17 14.43 1.38
N SER A 149 13.75 13.24 1.56
CA SER A 149 13.28 12.01 0.91
C SER A 149 11.85 11.64 1.32
N GLY A 150 11.50 11.91 2.58
CA GLY A 150 10.11 11.72 3.05
C GLY A 150 9.10 12.61 2.32
N MET A 151 9.48 13.81 1.88
CA MET A 151 8.61 14.68 1.08
C MET A 151 8.49 14.15 -0.35
N VAL A 152 9.58 13.67 -0.95
CA VAL A 152 9.57 13.07 -2.30
C VAL A 152 8.67 11.84 -2.33
N PHE A 153 8.91 10.87 -1.44
CA PHE A 153 8.11 9.64 -1.39
C PHE A 153 6.65 9.92 -1.02
N GLY A 154 6.40 10.87 -0.11
CA GLY A 154 5.05 11.30 0.20
C GLY A 154 4.33 11.91 -0.99
N THR A 155 5.01 12.73 -1.79
CA THR A 155 4.46 13.33 -3.02
C THR A 155 4.10 12.24 -4.04
N LEU A 156 5.00 11.27 -4.27
CA LEU A 156 4.77 10.14 -5.17
C LEU A 156 3.55 9.31 -4.75
N VAL A 157 3.40 8.99 -3.46
CA VAL A 157 2.21 8.26 -2.96
C VAL A 157 0.91 9.01 -3.25
N VAL A 158 0.92 10.33 -3.16
CA VAL A 158 -0.27 11.15 -3.51
C VAL A 158 -0.48 11.18 -5.01
N GLU A 159 0.59 11.27 -5.82
CA GLU A 159 0.53 11.24 -7.28
C GLU A 159 -0.03 9.91 -7.80
N ASP A 160 0.40 8.77 -7.23
CA ASP A 160 -0.12 7.44 -7.59
C ASP A 160 -1.62 7.35 -7.36
N LEU A 161 -2.13 7.92 -6.25
CA LEU A 161 -3.57 8.01 -6.02
C LEU A 161 -4.28 8.90 -7.05
N ILE A 162 -3.72 10.08 -7.35
CA ILE A 162 -4.27 10.98 -8.37
C ILE A 162 -4.28 10.27 -9.74
N ALA A 163 -3.22 9.53 -10.09
CA ALA A 163 -3.10 8.80 -11.34
C ALA A 163 -4.23 7.77 -11.52
N ILE A 164 -4.53 7.03 -10.47
CA ILE A 164 -5.60 6.02 -10.48
C ILE A 164 -6.97 6.69 -10.64
N LEU A 165 -7.25 7.73 -9.83
CA LEU A 165 -8.50 8.47 -9.95
C LEU A 165 -8.65 9.11 -11.33
N LEU A 166 -7.57 9.66 -11.87
CA LEU A 166 -7.53 10.25 -13.20
C LEU A 166 -7.78 9.21 -14.29
N MET A 167 -7.11 8.06 -14.23
CA MET A 167 -7.30 6.96 -15.18
C MET A 167 -8.76 6.51 -15.25
N VAL A 168 -9.40 6.38 -14.09
CA VAL A 168 -10.82 6.02 -14.01
C VAL A 168 -11.71 7.12 -14.58
N LEU A 169 -11.43 8.37 -14.23
CA LEU A 169 -12.16 9.52 -14.75
C LEU A 169 -12.04 9.60 -16.28
N LEU A 170 -10.84 9.49 -16.83
CA LEU A 170 -10.56 9.55 -18.24
C LEU A 170 -11.20 8.39 -19.01
N SER A 171 -11.13 7.16 -18.47
CA SER A 171 -11.81 5.99 -19.06
C SER A 171 -13.32 6.20 -19.12
N THR A 172 -13.91 6.73 -18.04
CA THR A 172 -15.35 7.00 -17.98
C THR A 172 -15.76 8.11 -18.97
N MET A 173 -14.96 9.16 -19.08
CA MET A 173 -15.18 10.26 -20.06
C MET A 173 -15.08 9.76 -21.49
N ALA A 174 -14.11 8.90 -21.80
CA ALA A 174 -13.89 8.35 -23.13
C ALA A 174 -15.07 7.46 -23.59
N VAL A 175 -15.61 6.65 -22.67
CA VAL A 175 -16.77 5.78 -22.96
C VAL A 175 -18.05 6.61 -23.18
N SER A 176 -18.25 7.68 -22.42
CA SER A 176 -19.46 8.49 -22.49
C SER A 176 -19.51 9.41 -23.72
N GLN A 177 -18.36 9.72 -24.31
CA GLN A 177 -18.20 10.68 -25.47
C GLN A 177 -18.92 12.03 -25.32
N SER A 178 -19.42 12.34 -24.10
CA SER A 178 -20.21 13.54 -23.85
C SER A 178 -19.51 14.46 -22.85
N PHE A 179 -19.33 15.71 -23.26
CA PHE A 179 -18.85 16.81 -22.40
C PHE A 179 -19.99 17.66 -21.82
N ALA A 180 -21.24 17.22 -21.98
CA ALA A 180 -22.36 17.92 -21.35
C ALA A 180 -22.19 17.89 -19.82
N GLY A 181 -22.05 19.03 -19.20
CA GLY A 181 -21.68 19.15 -17.79
C GLY A 181 -22.56 18.35 -16.84
N LYS A 182 -23.84 18.12 -17.17
CA LYS A 182 -24.76 17.28 -16.40
C LYS A 182 -24.39 15.78 -16.47
N GLU A 183 -24.04 15.26 -17.65
CA GLU A 183 -23.69 13.86 -17.85
C GLU A 183 -22.32 13.54 -17.23
N LEU A 184 -21.36 14.43 -17.39
CA LEU A 184 -20.06 14.32 -16.72
C LEU A 184 -20.21 14.27 -15.19
N MET A 185 -21.05 15.16 -14.64
CA MET A 185 -21.33 15.17 -13.20
C MET A 185 -21.98 13.86 -12.74
N LEU A 186 -22.93 13.31 -13.51
CA LEU A 186 -23.57 12.04 -13.21
C LEU A 186 -22.59 10.87 -13.27
N ASN A 187 -21.67 10.85 -14.24
CA ASN A 187 -20.64 9.81 -14.35
C ASN A 187 -19.63 9.87 -13.20
N ILE A 188 -19.20 11.07 -12.80
CA ILE A 188 -18.35 11.25 -11.61
C ILE A 188 -19.10 10.79 -10.36
N LEU A 189 -20.37 11.15 -10.21
CA LEU A 189 -21.18 10.72 -9.06
C LEU A 189 -21.36 9.20 -9.04
N LYS A 190 -21.61 8.57 -10.20
CA LYS A 190 -21.68 7.12 -10.38
C LYS A 190 -20.36 6.46 -9.95
N LEU A 191 -19.22 6.99 -10.43
CA LEU A 191 -17.89 6.48 -10.05
C LEU A 191 -17.68 6.54 -8.54
N VAL A 192 -17.87 7.71 -7.92
CA VAL A 192 -17.70 7.92 -6.48
C VAL A 192 -18.63 6.99 -5.70
N PHE A 193 -19.87 6.84 -6.13
CA PHE A 193 -20.84 5.94 -5.53
C PHE A 193 -20.35 4.48 -5.53
N PHE A 194 -19.94 3.94 -6.70
CA PHE A 194 -19.47 2.55 -6.80
C PHE A 194 -18.17 2.32 -6.04
N LEU A 195 -17.24 3.28 -6.07
CA LEU A 195 -16.02 3.19 -5.26
C LEU A 195 -16.35 3.06 -3.77
N ILE A 196 -17.18 3.96 -3.24
CA ILE A 196 -17.57 3.91 -1.83
C ILE A 196 -18.30 2.60 -1.51
N LEU A 197 -19.22 2.18 -2.37
CA LEU A 197 -19.97 0.92 -2.21
C LEU A 197 -19.03 -0.29 -2.16
N TRP A 198 -18.11 -0.42 -3.12
CA TRP A 198 -17.18 -1.53 -3.19
C TRP A 198 -16.23 -1.57 -1.99
N PHE A 199 -15.69 -0.41 -1.58
CA PHE A 199 -14.88 -0.34 -0.37
C PHE A 199 -15.68 -0.70 0.88
N LEU A 200 -16.91 -0.23 1.01
CA LEU A 200 -17.77 -0.49 2.15
C LEU A 200 -18.11 -1.98 2.26
N VAL A 201 -18.58 -2.57 1.16
CA VAL A 201 -18.92 -4.01 1.09
C VAL A 201 -17.66 -4.85 1.27
N GLY A 202 -16.57 -4.49 0.60
CA GLY A 202 -15.30 -5.21 0.65
C GLY A 202 -14.69 -5.22 2.06
N ILE A 203 -14.60 -4.09 2.73
CA ILE A 203 -14.08 -3.99 4.11
C ILE A 203 -14.98 -4.73 5.11
N PHE A 204 -16.28 -4.81 4.85
CA PHE A 204 -17.19 -5.57 5.71
C PHE A 204 -17.09 -7.08 5.47
N LEU A 205 -17.14 -7.49 4.20
CA LEU A 205 -17.29 -8.90 3.82
C LEU A 205 -15.97 -9.67 3.84
N ILE A 206 -14.92 -9.12 3.21
CA ILE A 206 -13.66 -9.84 2.95
C ILE A 206 -12.91 -10.18 4.25
N PRO A 207 -12.67 -9.25 5.19
CA PRO A 207 -12.01 -9.60 6.45
C PRO A 207 -12.83 -10.58 7.30
N THR A 208 -14.16 -10.56 7.14
CA THR A 208 -15.06 -11.49 7.85
C THR A 208 -14.94 -12.90 7.30
N ILE A 209 -14.89 -13.05 5.96
CA ILE A 209 -14.69 -14.34 5.30
C ILE A 209 -13.30 -14.89 5.62
N LEU A 210 -12.23 -14.10 5.41
CA LEU A 210 -10.85 -14.54 5.66
C LEU A 210 -10.65 -15.01 7.10
N ARG A 211 -11.26 -14.35 8.07
CA ARG A 211 -11.20 -14.79 9.47
C ARG A 211 -11.91 -16.11 9.74
N LYS A 212 -13.03 -16.39 9.05
CA LYS A 212 -13.76 -17.66 9.22
C LYS A 212 -13.00 -18.86 8.68
N VAL A 213 -12.21 -18.65 7.63
CA VAL A 213 -11.45 -19.72 6.95
C VAL A 213 -9.97 -19.74 7.35
N LYS A 214 -9.58 -18.93 8.33
CA LYS A 214 -8.19 -18.72 8.73
C LYS A 214 -7.41 -20.02 9.02
N ASP A 215 -8.07 -20.99 9.64
CA ASP A 215 -7.44 -22.26 10.03
C ASP A 215 -7.16 -23.20 8.83
N VAL A 216 -7.74 -22.90 7.66
CA VAL A 216 -7.56 -23.65 6.40
C VAL A 216 -6.67 -22.89 5.42
N LEU A 217 -6.42 -21.58 5.66
CA LEU A 217 -5.64 -20.73 4.77
C LEU A 217 -4.14 -21.05 4.89
N ASN A 218 -3.60 -21.69 3.86
CA ASN A 218 -2.16 -21.71 3.57
C ASN A 218 -1.84 -20.69 2.46
N ASP A 219 -0.56 -20.52 2.12
CA ASP A 219 -0.10 -19.55 1.11
C ASP A 219 -0.73 -19.80 -0.26
N GLU A 220 -0.89 -21.05 -0.65
CA GLU A 220 -1.48 -21.45 -1.93
C GLU A 220 -2.97 -21.06 -1.99
N ILE A 221 -3.75 -21.42 -0.98
CA ILE A 221 -5.18 -21.10 -0.92
C ILE A 221 -5.37 -19.58 -0.84
N LEU A 222 -4.55 -18.88 -0.05
CA LEU A 222 -4.63 -17.42 0.08
C LEU A 222 -4.33 -16.72 -1.24
N LEU A 223 -3.35 -17.22 -2.01
CA LEU A 223 -3.03 -16.73 -3.34
C LEU A 223 -4.20 -16.92 -4.31
N LEU A 224 -4.76 -18.14 -4.37
CA LEU A 224 -5.89 -18.46 -5.25
C LEU A 224 -7.13 -17.62 -4.93
N VAL A 225 -7.45 -17.47 -3.64
CA VAL A 225 -8.58 -16.63 -3.19
C VAL A 225 -8.34 -15.17 -3.55
N SER A 226 -7.13 -14.65 -3.34
CA SER A 226 -6.82 -13.25 -3.64
C SER A 226 -6.91 -12.94 -5.13
N ILE A 227 -6.39 -13.83 -5.99
CA ILE A 227 -6.49 -13.71 -7.45
C ILE A 227 -7.94 -13.87 -7.90
N GLY A 228 -8.68 -14.84 -7.35
CA GLY A 228 -10.09 -15.05 -7.66
C GLY A 228 -10.94 -13.82 -7.31
N LEU A 229 -10.70 -13.20 -6.16
CA LEU A 229 -11.34 -11.94 -5.77
C LEU A 229 -10.96 -10.78 -6.71
N CYS A 230 -9.69 -10.72 -7.14
CA CYS A 230 -9.23 -9.71 -8.09
C CYS A 230 -10.01 -9.81 -9.40
N PHE A 231 -10.03 -10.98 -10.04
CA PHE A 231 -10.77 -11.18 -11.30
C PHE A 231 -12.28 -11.03 -11.13
N GLY A 232 -12.83 -11.45 -9.98
CA GLY A 232 -14.23 -11.21 -9.64
C GLY A 232 -14.59 -9.73 -9.62
N MET A 233 -13.72 -8.89 -9.04
CA MET A 233 -13.92 -7.43 -9.02
C MET A 233 -13.71 -6.81 -10.39
N VAL A 234 -12.74 -7.31 -11.18
CA VAL A 234 -12.57 -6.89 -12.59
C VAL A 234 -13.84 -7.15 -13.39
N PHE A 235 -14.42 -8.34 -13.24
CA PHE A 235 -15.70 -8.66 -13.89
C PHE A 235 -16.83 -7.73 -13.44
N LEU A 236 -16.96 -7.46 -12.14
CA LEU A 236 -17.98 -6.54 -11.61
C LEU A 236 -17.76 -5.11 -12.09
N ALA A 237 -16.51 -4.64 -12.17
CA ALA A 237 -16.19 -3.32 -12.67
C ALA A 237 -16.60 -3.17 -14.15
N ASN A 238 -16.25 -4.14 -14.98
CA ASN A 238 -16.60 -4.16 -16.40
C ASN A 238 -18.13 -4.23 -16.60
N ALA A 239 -18.86 -5.01 -15.82
CA ALA A 239 -20.31 -5.11 -15.88
C ALA A 239 -21.02 -3.78 -15.59
N VAL A 240 -20.39 -2.87 -14.85
CA VAL A 240 -20.93 -1.53 -14.51
C VAL A 240 -20.43 -0.47 -15.52
N GLY A 241 -19.51 -0.83 -16.43
CA GLY A 241 -18.93 0.06 -17.45
C GLY A 241 -17.68 0.80 -16.97
N PHE A 242 -16.93 0.22 -16.00
CA PHE A 242 -15.61 0.69 -15.60
C PHE A 242 -14.50 -0.19 -16.18
N SER A 243 -13.26 0.27 -16.12
CA SER A 243 -12.10 -0.46 -16.64
C SER A 243 -11.69 -1.65 -15.76
N SER A 244 -11.11 -2.69 -16.41
CA SER A 244 -10.48 -3.84 -15.73
C SER A 244 -9.44 -3.40 -14.70
N ALA A 245 -8.64 -2.40 -15.04
CA ALA A 245 -7.62 -1.82 -14.19
C ALA A 245 -8.16 -1.28 -12.86
N LEU A 246 -9.31 -0.57 -12.91
CA LEU A 246 -9.98 -0.08 -11.70
C LEU A 246 -10.43 -1.22 -10.81
N GLY A 247 -11.08 -2.24 -11.37
CA GLY A 247 -11.54 -3.40 -10.60
C GLY A 247 -10.40 -4.08 -9.86
N ALA A 248 -9.30 -4.34 -10.55
CA ALA A 248 -8.09 -4.93 -9.97
C ALA A 248 -7.51 -4.08 -8.83
N PHE A 249 -7.35 -2.78 -9.06
CA PHE A 249 -6.83 -1.85 -8.05
C PHE A 249 -7.72 -1.78 -6.80
N VAL A 250 -9.03 -1.66 -6.97
CA VAL A 250 -9.98 -1.58 -5.84
C VAL A 250 -9.90 -2.83 -4.99
N MET A 251 -9.85 -4.02 -5.60
CA MET A 251 -9.73 -5.26 -4.85
C MET A 251 -8.40 -5.36 -4.11
N GLY A 252 -7.29 -5.00 -4.75
CA GLY A 252 -5.98 -4.93 -4.10
C GLY A 252 -6.00 -4.00 -2.88
N SER A 253 -6.59 -2.81 -3.03
CA SER A 253 -6.73 -1.83 -1.94
C SER A 253 -7.61 -2.33 -0.79
N ILE A 254 -8.69 -3.06 -1.07
CA ILE A 254 -9.52 -3.67 -0.03
C ILE A 254 -8.75 -4.75 0.73
N LEU A 255 -8.02 -5.61 0.01
CA LEU A 255 -7.22 -6.67 0.62
C LEU A 255 -6.05 -6.10 1.45
N SER A 256 -5.45 -4.98 1.03
CA SER A 256 -4.36 -4.32 1.76
C SER A 256 -4.77 -3.84 3.17
N GLU A 257 -6.04 -3.52 3.37
CA GLU A 257 -6.58 -3.10 4.67
C GLU A 257 -6.92 -4.29 5.58
N THR A 258 -6.82 -5.54 5.10
CA THR A 258 -7.03 -6.74 5.90
C THR A 258 -5.82 -7.05 6.78
N VAL A 259 -5.98 -7.92 7.78
CA VAL A 259 -4.88 -8.37 8.65
C VAL A 259 -3.84 -9.16 7.85
N GLU A 260 -4.29 -9.89 6.84
CA GLU A 260 -3.45 -10.70 5.96
C GLU A 260 -2.86 -9.89 4.77
N GLY A 261 -3.16 -8.58 4.68
CA GLY A 261 -2.78 -7.74 3.54
C GLY A 261 -1.29 -7.76 3.21
N GLU A 262 -0.40 -7.66 4.22
CA GLU A 262 1.06 -7.74 4.00
C GLU A 262 1.52 -9.14 3.57
N HIS A 263 0.82 -10.18 4.00
CA HIS A 263 1.09 -11.54 3.59
C HIS A 263 0.66 -11.75 2.13
N ILE A 264 -0.56 -11.30 1.78
CA ILE A 264 -1.08 -11.34 0.41
C ILE A 264 -0.15 -10.57 -0.55
N GLU A 265 0.27 -9.36 -0.17
CA GLU A 265 1.22 -8.56 -0.95
C GLU A 265 2.49 -9.37 -1.27
N ARG A 266 3.09 -10.02 -0.27
CA ARG A 266 4.32 -10.81 -0.43
C ARG A 266 4.15 -12.03 -1.34
N ILE A 267 3.04 -12.77 -1.23
CA ILE A 267 2.82 -13.95 -2.08
C ILE A 267 2.39 -13.60 -3.50
N VAL A 268 1.78 -12.42 -3.71
CA VAL A 268 1.39 -11.91 -5.03
C VAL A 268 2.54 -11.20 -5.74
N GLU A 269 3.53 -10.66 -5.02
CA GLU A 269 4.63 -9.88 -5.58
C GLU A 269 5.38 -10.59 -6.74
N PRO A 270 5.73 -11.90 -6.67
CA PRO A 270 6.35 -12.59 -7.79
C PRO A 270 5.47 -12.61 -9.05
N LEU A 271 4.15 -12.77 -8.90
CA LEU A 271 3.22 -12.75 -10.02
C LEU A 271 3.09 -11.34 -10.60
N LYS A 272 2.96 -10.32 -9.74
CA LYS A 272 2.99 -8.91 -10.18
C LYS A 272 4.24 -8.61 -11.01
N ASN A 273 5.40 -9.06 -10.56
CA ASN A 273 6.67 -8.82 -11.26
C ASN A 273 6.73 -9.58 -12.60
N LEU A 274 6.27 -10.83 -12.65
CA LEU A 274 6.22 -11.62 -13.86
C LEU A 274 5.29 -11.01 -14.91
N PHE A 275 4.04 -10.75 -14.54
CA PHE A 275 3.04 -10.18 -15.43
C PHE A 275 3.30 -8.71 -15.76
N GLY A 276 3.93 -7.97 -14.83
CA GLY A 276 4.44 -6.64 -15.08
C GLY A 276 5.53 -6.65 -16.17
N ALA A 277 6.46 -7.59 -16.14
CA ALA A 277 7.45 -7.76 -17.22
C ALA A 277 6.78 -8.06 -18.57
N ILE A 278 5.79 -8.97 -18.60
CA ILE A 278 4.99 -9.26 -19.80
C ILE A 278 4.33 -8.00 -20.33
N PHE A 279 3.68 -7.21 -19.45
CA PHE A 279 3.04 -5.95 -19.80
C PHE A 279 4.04 -4.98 -20.45
N PHE A 280 5.18 -4.71 -19.80
CA PHE A 280 6.15 -3.74 -20.32
C PHE A 280 6.83 -4.20 -21.60
N VAL A 281 7.10 -5.49 -21.78
CA VAL A 281 7.58 -6.03 -23.05
C VAL A 281 6.52 -5.87 -24.14
N SER A 282 5.27 -6.21 -23.84
CA SER A 282 4.16 -6.02 -24.81
C SER A 282 4.00 -4.55 -25.19
N VAL A 283 4.11 -3.63 -24.23
CA VAL A 283 4.16 -2.18 -24.48
C VAL A 283 5.30 -1.80 -25.41
N GLY A 284 6.51 -2.35 -25.15
CA GLY A 284 7.68 -2.13 -26.01
C GLY A 284 7.48 -2.63 -27.45
N MET A 285 6.79 -3.75 -27.65
CA MET A 285 6.47 -4.31 -28.96
C MET A 285 5.52 -3.42 -29.80
N MET A 286 4.69 -2.63 -29.13
CA MET A 286 3.79 -1.68 -29.81
C MET A 286 4.51 -0.41 -30.29
N ILE A 287 5.80 -0.23 -29.95
CA ILE A 287 6.58 0.93 -30.38
C ILE A 287 7.02 0.74 -31.85
N ASP A 288 6.63 1.69 -32.69
CA ASP A 288 7.14 1.80 -34.06
C ASP A 288 8.32 2.79 -34.11
N PRO A 289 9.55 2.34 -34.40
CA PRO A 289 10.71 3.22 -34.53
C PRO A 289 10.55 4.26 -35.65
N GLY A 290 9.79 3.94 -36.70
CA GLY A 290 9.50 4.88 -37.79
C GLY A 290 8.72 6.11 -37.29
N VAL A 291 7.71 5.88 -36.48
CA VAL A 291 6.91 6.96 -35.85
C VAL A 291 7.78 7.83 -34.93
N ILE A 292 8.72 7.23 -34.20
CA ILE A 292 9.64 8.01 -33.33
C ILE A 292 10.54 8.90 -34.19
N LEU A 293 11.08 8.37 -35.29
CA LEU A 293 11.93 9.15 -36.19
C LEU A 293 11.15 10.26 -36.91
N GLU A 294 9.91 10.03 -37.25
CA GLU A 294 9.03 11.06 -37.84
C GLU A 294 8.69 12.18 -36.83
N HIS A 295 8.46 11.81 -35.57
CA HIS A 295 8.01 12.76 -34.51
C HIS A 295 9.12 13.11 -33.49
N TRP A 296 10.40 12.98 -33.83
CA TRP A 296 11.52 13.19 -32.91
C TRP A 296 11.54 14.56 -32.24
N VAL A 297 11.14 15.61 -32.96
CA VAL A 297 11.05 16.98 -32.44
C VAL A 297 10.01 17.04 -31.31
N MET A 298 8.86 16.38 -31.50
CA MET A 298 7.80 16.32 -30.49
C MET A 298 8.25 15.52 -29.27
N VAL A 299 8.97 14.41 -29.45
CA VAL A 299 9.54 13.62 -28.35
C VAL A 299 10.49 14.46 -27.51
N LEU A 300 11.43 15.19 -28.14
CA LEU A 300 12.35 16.07 -27.43
C LEU A 300 11.64 17.23 -26.72
N PHE A 301 10.68 17.87 -27.41
CA PHE A 301 9.90 18.97 -26.84
C PHE A 301 9.11 18.52 -25.62
N LEU A 302 8.36 17.40 -25.70
CA LEU A 302 7.59 16.87 -24.59
C LEU A 302 8.50 16.37 -23.45
N SER A 303 9.66 15.78 -23.75
CA SER A 303 10.64 15.37 -22.73
C SER A 303 11.14 16.60 -21.94
N LEU A 304 11.50 17.65 -22.61
CA LEU A 304 11.92 18.91 -21.98
C LEU A 304 10.78 19.55 -21.19
N LEU A 305 9.58 19.56 -21.75
CA LEU A 305 8.37 20.07 -21.11
C LEU A 305 8.11 19.34 -19.78
N VAL A 306 8.17 18.00 -19.77
CA VAL A 306 8.01 17.19 -18.55
C VAL A 306 9.08 17.54 -17.54
N ILE A 307 10.35 17.50 -17.89
CA ILE A 307 11.46 17.77 -16.97
C ILE A 307 11.29 19.17 -16.33
N VAL A 308 11.11 20.18 -17.15
CA VAL A 308 11.03 21.57 -16.65
C VAL A 308 9.75 21.81 -15.83
N SER A 309 8.60 21.34 -16.31
CA SER A 309 7.33 21.55 -15.62
C SER A 309 7.29 20.83 -14.27
N HIS A 310 7.79 19.60 -14.21
CA HIS A 310 7.86 18.84 -12.93
C HIS A 310 8.77 19.54 -11.93
N ILE A 311 9.96 19.99 -12.33
CA ILE A 311 10.87 20.74 -11.47
C ILE A 311 10.19 22.00 -10.93
N VAL A 312 9.56 22.77 -11.81
CA VAL A 312 8.95 24.04 -11.44
C VAL A 312 7.75 23.87 -10.54
N PHE A 313 6.77 23.03 -10.94
CA PHE A 313 5.52 22.94 -10.21
C PHE A 313 5.63 22.11 -8.91
N ALA A 314 6.45 21.05 -8.88
CA ALA A 314 6.72 20.33 -7.64
C ALA A 314 7.50 21.22 -6.65
N GLY A 315 8.51 21.93 -7.15
CA GLY A 315 9.27 22.91 -6.35
C GLY A 315 8.39 24.02 -5.81
N ALA A 316 7.52 24.60 -6.66
CA ALA A 316 6.57 25.63 -6.24
C ALA A 316 5.63 25.11 -5.13
N GLY A 317 5.13 23.86 -5.24
CA GLY A 317 4.30 23.25 -4.22
C GLY A 317 5.01 23.14 -2.86
N ILE A 318 6.28 22.77 -2.85
CA ILE A 318 7.09 22.73 -1.61
C ILE A 318 7.31 24.13 -1.03
N ILE A 319 7.57 25.13 -1.87
CA ILE A 319 7.70 26.53 -1.43
C ILE A 319 6.40 27.01 -0.77
N LEU A 320 5.25 26.71 -1.36
CA LEU A 320 3.94 27.09 -0.81
C LEU A 320 3.70 26.51 0.60
N THR A 321 4.38 25.45 0.98
CA THR A 321 4.30 24.88 2.32
C THR A 321 5.33 25.43 3.31
N GLY A 322 6.15 26.40 2.90
CA GLY A 322 7.14 27.03 3.76
C GLY A 322 8.34 26.13 4.11
N LYS A 323 8.59 25.04 3.38
CA LYS A 323 9.71 24.12 3.65
C LYS A 323 11.06 24.56 3.08
N GLY A 324 11.11 25.75 2.46
CA GLY A 324 12.33 26.39 2.00
C GLY A 324 12.81 25.98 0.61
N LEU A 325 13.65 26.84 0.03
CA LEU A 325 14.15 26.69 -1.34
C LEU A 325 14.98 25.42 -1.55
N ASP A 326 15.78 25.02 -0.56
CA ASP A 326 16.63 23.84 -0.64
C ASP A 326 15.82 22.55 -0.88
N ASN A 327 14.76 22.35 -0.09
CA ASN A 327 13.86 21.22 -0.25
C ASN A 327 13.07 21.33 -1.56
N ALA A 328 12.64 22.53 -1.94
CA ALA A 328 11.87 22.75 -3.17
C ALA A 328 12.66 22.33 -4.41
N VAL A 329 13.93 22.73 -4.52
CA VAL A 329 14.80 22.33 -5.63
C VAL A 329 15.05 20.84 -5.62
N LYS A 330 15.44 20.26 -4.47
CA LYS A 330 15.73 18.81 -4.38
C LYS A 330 14.52 17.96 -4.70
N VAL A 331 13.33 18.30 -4.19
CA VAL A 331 12.09 17.57 -4.49
C VAL A 331 11.71 17.73 -5.95
N GLY A 332 11.73 18.94 -6.51
CA GLY A 332 11.41 19.19 -7.91
C GLY A 332 12.28 18.40 -8.88
N PHE A 333 13.60 18.44 -8.69
CA PHE A 333 14.55 17.71 -9.52
C PHE A 333 14.44 16.18 -9.38
N SER A 334 13.95 15.70 -8.25
CA SER A 334 13.73 14.26 -8.02
C SER A 334 12.49 13.71 -8.72
N LEU A 335 11.49 14.57 -8.98
CA LEU A 335 10.23 14.19 -9.60
C LEU A 335 10.19 14.45 -11.13
N ALA A 336 11.32 14.82 -11.73
CA ALA A 336 11.43 15.33 -13.11
C ALA A 336 11.42 14.24 -14.20
N GLN A 337 10.56 13.25 -14.10
CA GLN A 337 10.40 12.17 -15.10
C GLN A 337 8.94 11.78 -15.28
N LEU A 338 8.62 11.20 -16.44
CA LEU A 338 7.32 10.62 -16.74
C LEU A 338 7.24 9.19 -16.20
N GLY A 339 6.19 8.90 -15.43
CA GLY A 339 5.95 7.60 -14.83
C GLY A 339 5.23 6.60 -15.72
N GLU A 340 5.16 5.36 -15.22
CA GLU A 340 4.43 4.26 -15.85
C GLU A 340 2.95 4.54 -16.05
N PHE A 341 2.32 5.29 -15.17
CA PHE A 341 0.92 5.70 -15.33
C PHE A 341 0.70 6.55 -16.58
N GLY A 342 1.71 7.31 -17.02
CA GLY A 342 1.62 8.10 -18.24
C GLY A 342 1.34 7.25 -19.47
N PHE A 343 2.08 6.18 -19.69
CA PHE A 343 1.83 5.30 -20.84
C PHE A 343 0.67 4.32 -20.62
N ILE A 344 0.30 3.96 -19.38
CA ILE A 344 -0.94 3.23 -19.10
C ILE A 344 -2.15 4.08 -19.51
N ILE A 345 -2.19 5.36 -19.14
CA ILE A 345 -3.24 6.30 -19.57
C ILE A 345 -3.25 6.46 -21.08
N ALA A 346 -2.08 6.56 -21.72
CA ALA A 346 -1.96 6.64 -23.18
C ALA A 346 -2.50 5.36 -23.86
N SER A 347 -2.17 4.18 -23.34
CA SER A 347 -2.68 2.89 -23.82
C SER A 347 -4.20 2.83 -23.75
N VAL A 348 -4.77 3.20 -22.59
CA VAL A 348 -6.23 3.28 -22.42
C VAL A 348 -6.86 4.27 -23.39
N GLY A 349 -6.27 5.45 -23.58
CA GLY A 349 -6.77 6.44 -24.52
C GLY A 349 -6.76 5.95 -25.97
N CYS A 350 -5.72 5.22 -26.38
CA CYS A 350 -5.64 4.61 -27.72
C CYS A 350 -6.64 3.45 -27.88
N SER A 351 -6.78 2.57 -26.89
CA SER A 351 -7.72 1.44 -26.94
C SER A 351 -9.19 1.87 -27.00
N LEU A 352 -9.50 3.00 -26.37
CA LEU A 352 -10.84 3.62 -26.42
C LEU A 352 -11.07 4.51 -27.67
N GLY A 353 -10.05 4.62 -28.56
CA GLY A 353 -10.15 5.40 -29.79
C GLY A 353 -10.24 6.92 -29.60
N VAL A 354 -9.88 7.43 -28.40
CA VAL A 354 -9.91 8.86 -28.08
C VAL A 354 -8.57 9.56 -28.22
N MET A 355 -7.50 8.78 -28.47
CA MET A 355 -6.16 9.27 -28.77
C MET A 355 -5.66 8.67 -30.10
N ARG A 356 -4.94 9.46 -30.88
CA ARG A 356 -4.30 9.00 -32.11
C ARG A 356 -3.19 7.99 -31.80
N SER A 357 -3.05 6.96 -32.63
CA SER A 357 -2.15 5.83 -32.42
C SER A 357 -0.66 6.21 -32.30
N PHE A 358 -0.22 7.28 -33.00
CA PHE A 358 1.18 7.74 -32.94
C PHE A 358 1.55 8.36 -31.58
N ILE A 359 0.57 8.80 -30.77
CA ILE A 359 0.83 9.43 -29.48
C ILE A 359 1.43 8.42 -28.50
N TYR A 360 0.99 7.17 -28.57
CA TYR A 360 1.46 6.13 -27.68
C TYR A 360 2.99 5.85 -27.76
N PRO A 361 3.57 5.58 -28.96
CA PRO A 361 5.03 5.46 -29.12
C PRO A 361 5.80 6.73 -28.69
N VAL A 362 5.25 7.91 -28.96
CA VAL A 362 5.86 9.18 -28.54
C VAL A 362 5.94 9.28 -27.02
N ILE A 363 4.86 8.98 -26.30
CA ILE A 363 4.82 9.05 -24.84
C ILE A 363 5.76 8.04 -24.18
N ILE A 364 5.87 6.82 -24.72
CA ILE A 364 6.83 5.84 -24.23
C ILE A 364 8.25 6.36 -24.43
N SER A 365 8.57 6.96 -25.59
CA SER A 365 9.87 7.54 -25.86
C SER A 365 10.21 8.68 -24.88
N VAL A 366 9.26 9.54 -24.59
CA VAL A 366 9.38 10.59 -23.57
C VAL A 366 9.68 9.96 -22.19
N SER A 367 8.96 8.91 -21.81
CA SER A 367 9.19 8.21 -20.55
C SER A 367 10.59 7.59 -20.49
N VAL A 368 11.04 6.93 -21.55
CA VAL A 368 12.39 6.34 -21.63
C VAL A 368 13.47 7.41 -21.47
N ILE A 369 13.37 8.53 -22.21
CA ILE A 369 14.36 9.63 -22.14
C ILE A 369 14.36 10.24 -20.74
N THR A 370 13.20 10.54 -20.18
CA THR A 370 13.11 11.19 -18.87
C THR A 370 13.54 10.24 -17.74
N THR A 371 13.26 8.95 -17.83
CA THR A 371 13.74 7.92 -16.90
C THR A 371 15.26 7.80 -16.95
N PHE A 372 15.85 7.74 -18.14
CA PHE A 372 17.30 7.68 -18.31
C PHE A 372 18.00 8.92 -17.73
N THR A 373 17.39 10.09 -17.86
CA THR A 373 17.96 11.35 -17.36
C THR A 373 17.77 11.54 -15.83
N THR A 374 16.91 10.77 -15.17
CA THR A 374 16.55 10.96 -13.75
C THR A 374 17.77 10.97 -12.78
N PRO A 375 18.73 10.04 -12.82
CA PRO A 375 19.88 10.10 -11.92
C PRO A 375 20.71 11.37 -12.11
N TYR A 376 20.75 11.90 -13.32
CA TYR A 376 21.49 13.12 -13.65
C TYR A 376 20.74 14.37 -13.18
N THR A 377 19.41 14.40 -13.34
CA THR A 377 18.58 15.52 -12.82
C THR A 377 18.68 15.60 -11.30
N ILE A 378 18.60 14.46 -10.60
CA ILE A 378 18.74 14.43 -9.13
C ILE A 378 20.11 14.99 -8.70
N LYS A 379 21.20 14.61 -9.37
CA LYS A 379 22.55 15.14 -9.09
C LYS A 379 22.68 16.63 -9.41
N ALA A 380 22.00 17.11 -10.43
CA ALA A 380 22.01 18.51 -10.85
C ALA A 380 21.29 19.45 -9.86
N ALA A 381 20.49 18.93 -8.93
CA ALA A 381 19.76 19.73 -7.96
C ALA A 381 20.69 20.61 -7.09
N SER A 382 21.81 20.05 -6.60
CA SER A 382 22.73 20.78 -5.72
C SER A 382 23.49 21.92 -6.44
N PRO A 383 24.15 21.70 -7.59
CA PRO A 383 24.79 22.80 -8.32
C PRO A 383 23.79 23.85 -8.84
N PHE A 384 22.56 23.43 -9.21
CA PHE A 384 21.53 24.37 -9.60
C PHE A 384 21.08 25.25 -8.42
N LEU A 385 20.94 24.69 -7.24
CA LEU A 385 20.61 25.41 -6.03
C LEU A 385 21.68 26.48 -5.70
N GLU A 386 22.97 26.14 -5.81
CA GLU A 386 24.06 27.09 -5.60
C GLU A 386 24.03 28.22 -6.62
N TYR A 387 23.77 27.88 -7.89
CA TYR A 387 23.58 28.87 -8.94
C TYR A 387 22.42 29.83 -8.62
N LEU A 388 21.29 29.25 -8.19
CA LEU A 388 20.08 30.01 -7.86
C LEU A 388 20.30 30.93 -6.68
N ARG A 389 20.99 30.47 -5.63
CA ARG A 389 21.35 31.30 -4.46
C ARG A 389 22.25 32.49 -4.81
N ARG A 390 23.11 32.35 -5.83
CA ARG A 390 23.96 33.49 -6.31
C ARG A 390 23.19 34.53 -7.13
N LYS A 391 22.07 34.10 -7.77
CA LYS A 391 21.29 34.98 -8.66
C LYS A 391 20.11 35.64 -7.96
N ILE A 392 19.52 35.00 -6.94
CA ILE A 392 18.36 35.54 -6.22
C ILE A 392 18.82 36.61 -5.22
N PRO A 393 18.19 37.81 -5.22
CA PRO A 393 18.46 38.84 -4.22
C PRO A 393 18.20 38.35 -2.80
N SER A 394 19.03 38.79 -1.82
CA SER A 394 18.96 38.34 -0.42
C SER A 394 17.55 38.50 0.20
N LYS A 395 16.83 39.57 -0.12
CA LYS A 395 15.46 39.85 0.36
C LYS A 395 14.44 38.77 -0.07
N TRP A 396 14.64 38.16 -1.26
CA TRP A 396 13.77 37.08 -1.73
C TRP A 396 14.22 35.74 -1.14
N LEU A 397 15.51 35.57 -0.93
CA LEU A 397 16.06 34.38 -0.31
C LEU A 397 15.57 34.23 1.14
N GLU A 398 15.55 35.30 1.93
CA GLU A 398 14.99 35.32 3.30
C GLU A 398 13.50 34.94 3.35
N ARG A 399 12.73 35.33 2.34
CA ARG A 399 11.31 34.93 2.22
C ARG A 399 11.10 33.47 1.81
N LEU A 400 12.09 32.91 1.14
CA LEU A 400 12.07 31.50 0.67
C LEU A 400 12.76 30.55 1.65
N GLU A 401 13.38 31.04 2.71
CA GLU A 401 13.89 30.22 3.80
C GLU A 401 12.75 29.62 4.62
N PRO A 402 12.98 28.43 5.25
CA PRO A 402 11.93 27.79 6.01
C PRO A 402 11.41 28.72 7.09
N ALA A 403 10.10 28.94 7.13
CA ALA A 403 9.47 29.62 8.25
C ALA A 403 9.92 28.90 9.54
N ARG A 404 10.51 29.58 10.49
CA ARG A 404 10.77 29.01 11.82
C ARG A 404 9.51 28.36 12.28
N GLU A 405 9.57 27.04 12.55
CA GLU A 405 8.45 26.31 13.10
C GLU A 405 7.99 27.05 14.37
N SER A 406 6.97 27.87 14.21
CA SER A 406 6.17 28.27 15.36
C SER A 406 5.56 26.94 15.82
N VAL A 407 6.02 26.48 16.97
CA VAL A 407 5.36 25.40 17.71
C VAL A 407 3.93 25.87 17.90
N SER A 408 3.08 25.53 16.93
CA SER A 408 1.65 25.78 17.06
C SER A 408 1.19 24.91 18.21
N THR A 409 0.83 25.55 19.27
CA THR A 409 0.03 25.03 20.37
C THR A 409 -1.30 24.50 19.81
N ALA A 410 -1.23 23.30 19.19
CA ALA A 410 -2.37 22.60 18.61
C ALA A 410 -3.05 21.76 19.70
N SER A 411 -3.72 22.41 20.65
CA SER A 411 -4.50 21.68 21.65
C SER A 411 -5.99 22.02 21.67
N GLU A 412 -6.44 23.11 21.04
CA GLU A 412 -7.86 23.50 21.14
C GLU A 412 -8.76 23.10 19.95
N ASP A 413 -8.19 22.76 18.78
CA ASP A 413 -8.99 22.47 17.57
C ASP A 413 -9.38 20.97 17.37
N ASN A 414 -8.97 20.07 18.26
CA ASN A 414 -9.07 18.64 17.99
C ASN A 414 -10.49 18.06 18.16
N GLU A 415 -11.30 18.56 19.09
CA GLU A 415 -12.62 17.95 19.40
C GLU A 415 -13.69 18.29 18.36
N TRP A 416 -13.72 19.52 17.86
CA TRP A 416 -14.59 19.89 16.74
C TRP A 416 -14.23 19.15 15.46
N LYS A 417 -12.96 18.97 15.18
CA LYS A 417 -12.46 18.23 14.02
C LYS A 417 -12.84 16.74 14.09
N GLU A 418 -12.75 16.13 15.26
CA GLU A 418 -13.22 14.75 15.47
C GLU A 418 -14.72 14.61 15.33
N LEU A 419 -15.49 15.55 15.87
CA LEU A 419 -16.94 15.58 15.76
C LEU A 419 -17.38 15.73 14.29
N LEU A 420 -16.84 16.69 13.56
CA LEU A 420 -17.13 16.91 12.14
C LEU A 420 -16.71 15.72 11.29
N LYS A 421 -15.52 15.14 11.51
CA LYS A 421 -15.05 13.95 10.82
C LYS A 421 -16.02 12.77 11.02
N SER A 422 -16.43 12.52 12.25
CA SER A 422 -17.40 11.47 12.58
C SER A 422 -18.79 11.75 11.96
N TYR A 423 -19.19 13.01 11.91
CA TYR A 423 -20.43 13.47 11.32
C TYR A 423 -20.49 13.23 9.80
N PHE A 424 -19.48 13.71 9.05
CA PHE A 424 -19.42 13.55 7.59
C PHE A 424 -19.23 12.08 7.19
N SER A 425 -18.36 11.35 7.88
CA SER A 425 -18.15 9.91 7.61
C SER A 425 -19.46 9.13 7.68
N ARG A 426 -20.33 9.43 8.62
CA ARG A 426 -21.62 8.73 8.77
C ARG A 426 -22.64 9.14 7.72
N ILE A 427 -22.71 10.42 7.36
CA ILE A 427 -23.60 10.87 6.28
C ILE A 427 -23.23 10.14 4.99
N ILE A 428 -21.94 10.05 4.67
CA ILE A 428 -21.45 9.35 3.49
C ILE A 428 -21.77 7.85 3.58
N LEU A 429 -21.43 7.21 4.69
CA LEU A 429 -21.66 5.78 4.90
C LEU A 429 -23.12 5.38 4.71
N TYR A 430 -24.00 6.01 5.48
CA TYR A 430 -25.43 5.68 5.41
C TYR A 430 -26.07 6.14 4.11
N GLY A 431 -25.66 7.30 3.58
CA GLY A 431 -26.16 7.81 2.31
C GLY A 431 -25.87 6.85 1.15
N VAL A 432 -24.64 6.31 1.07
CA VAL A 432 -24.25 5.35 0.03
C VAL A 432 -25.06 4.04 0.17
N VAL A 433 -25.22 3.52 1.39
CA VAL A 433 -26.01 2.28 1.61
C VAL A 433 -27.46 2.49 1.20
N ILE A 434 -28.06 3.62 1.56
CA ILE A 434 -29.44 3.95 1.20
C ILE A 434 -29.62 4.04 -0.32
N ILE A 435 -28.69 4.72 -1.02
CA ILE A 435 -28.71 4.81 -2.49
C ILE A 435 -28.52 3.43 -3.12
N ALA A 436 -27.63 2.60 -2.59
CA ALA A 436 -27.41 1.24 -3.07
C ALA A 436 -28.66 0.36 -2.92
N ILE A 437 -29.36 0.45 -1.79
CA ILE A 437 -30.63 -0.25 -1.56
C ILE A 437 -31.69 0.22 -2.56
N TYR A 438 -31.78 1.53 -2.82
CA TYR A 438 -32.71 2.09 -3.80
C TYR A 438 -32.41 1.58 -5.22
N ILE A 439 -31.16 1.63 -5.66
CA ILE A 439 -30.76 1.13 -6.99
C ILE A 439 -31.00 -0.37 -7.09
N GLY A 440 -30.64 -1.15 -6.07
CA GLY A 440 -30.87 -2.60 -6.01
C GLY A 440 -32.34 -2.95 -6.06
N SER A 441 -33.20 -2.17 -5.38
CA SER A 441 -34.65 -2.32 -5.46
C SER A 441 -35.16 -2.15 -6.89
N ARG A 442 -34.73 -1.08 -7.58
CA ARG A 442 -35.14 -0.81 -8.97
C ARG A 442 -34.65 -1.87 -9.96
N LEU A 443 -33.44 -2.41 -9.77
CA LEU A 443 -32.87 -3.39 -10.69
C LEU A 443 -33.41 -4.81 -10.49
N TYR A 444 -33.74 -5.19 -9.25
CA TYR A 444 -34.09 -6.57 -8.90
C TYR A 444 -35.53 -6.75 -8.42
N LEU A 445 -36.04 -5.82 -7.59
CA LEU A 445 -37.42 -5.96 -7.07
C LEU A 445 -38.47 -5.65 -8.11
N ASP A 446 -38.27 -4.66 -8.98
CA ASP A 446 -39.25 -4.32 -10.06
C ASP A 446 -39.47 -5.50 -11.01
N PRO A 447 -38.43 -6.13 -11.62
CA PRO A 447 -38.65 -7.31 -12.46
C PRO A 447 -39.13 -8.53 -11.69
N LEU A 448 -38.72 -8.69 -10.42
CA LEU A 448 -39.19 -9.79 -9.57
C LEU A 448 -40.67 -9.61 -9.21
N ALA A 449 -41.08 -8.41 -8.83
CA ALA A 449 -42.48 -8.10 -8.55
C ALA A 449 -43.37 -8.27 -9.79
N ALA A 450 -42.85 -7.93 -10.97
CA ALA A 450 -43.54 -8.17 -12.23
C ALA A 450 -43.76 -9.66 -12.52
N ARG A 451 -42.79 -10.52 -12.14
CA ARG A 451 -42.90 -11.99 -12.32
C ARG A 451 -43.78 -12.66 -11.27
N LEU A 452 -43.68 -12.24 -10.00
CA LEU A 452 -44.41 -12.86 -8.88
C LEU A 452 -45.87 -12.41 -8.78
N LEU A 453 -46.20 -11.19 -9.24
CA LEU A 453 -47.50 -10.58 -9.12
C LEU A 453 -48.07 -10.13 -10.48
N PRO A 454 -48.20 -11.02 -11.46
CA PRO A 454 -48.59 -10.67 -12.83
C PRO A 454 -50.05 -10.17 -12.94
N LYS A 455 -50.90 -10.54 -11.98
CA LYS A 455 -52.34 -10.20 -11.98
C LYS A 455 -52.67 -8.93 -11.15
N THR A 456 -51.69 -8.32 -10.46
CA THR A 456 -51.91 -7.12 -9.65
C THR A 456 -51.75 -5.86 -10.49
N GLY A 457 -52.57 -4.86 -10.24
CA GLY A 457 -52.51 -3.56 -10.89
C GLY A 457 -51.13 -2.90 -10.66
N GLU A 458 -50.65 -2.16 -11.64
CA GLU A 458 -49.31 -1.51 -11.63
C GLU A 458 -49.09 -0.61 -10.40
N GLN A 459 -50.15 0.11 -9.94
CA GLN A 459 -50.06 0.97 -8.77
C GLN A 459 -49.86 0.19 -7.49
N VAL A 460 -50.54 -0.97 -7.32
CA VAL A 460 -50.38 -1.85 -6.15
C VAL A 460 -48.99 -2.48 -6.13
N ARG A 461 -48.47 -2.89 -7.28
CA ARG A 461 -47.13 -3.42 -7.42
C ARG A 461 -46.06 -2.39 -7.02
N LYS A 462 -46.18 -1.14 -7.53
CA LYS A 462 -45.31 -0.01 -7.12
C LYS A 462 -45.38 0.32 -5.64
N ALA A 463 -46.58 0.21 -5.02
CA ALA A 463 -46.77 0.42 -3.59
C ALA A 463 -46.04 -0.67 -2.76
N ILE A 464 -46.17 -1.94 -3.17
CA ILE A 464 -45.45 -3.06 -2.50
C ILE A 464 -43.94 -2.89 -2.64
N GLU A 465 -43.44 -2.57 -3.80
CA GLU A 465 -42.02 -2.33 -4.05
C GLU A 465 -41.49 -1.18 -3.17
N LEU A 466 -42.21 -0.05 -3.13
CA LEU A 466 -41.87 1.07 -2.25
C LEU A 466 -41.85 0.65 -0.79
N ALA A 467 -42.87 -0.10 -0.34
CA ALA A 467 -42.92 -0.55 1.06
C ALA A 467 -41.75 -1.43 1.45
N VAL A 468 -41.39 -2.41 0.59
CA VAL A 468 -40.23 -3.27 0.80
C VAL A 468 -38.94 -2.45 0.82
N THR A 469 -38.78 -1.54 -0.14
CA THR A 469 -37.62 -0.65 -0.22
C THR A 469 -37.46 0.19 1.04
N LEU A 470 -38.55 0.83 1.50
CA LEU A 470 -38.54 1.63 2.72
C LEU A 470 -38.25 0.80 3.99
N ILE A 471 -38.79 -0.42 4.10
CA ILE A 471 -38.50 -1.32 5.23
C ILE A 471 -37.01 -1.67 5.27
N VAL A 472 -36.40 -2.00 4.15
CA VAL A 472 -34.97 -2.33 4.08
C VAL A 472 -34.10 -1.10 4.34
N MET A 473 -34.52 0.10 3.88
CA MET A 473 -33.80 1.37 4.11
C MET A 473 -33.96 1.91 5.53
N ALA A 474 -35.07 1.58 6.22
CA ALA A 474 -35.43 2.12 7.52
C ALA A 474 -34.31 2.24 8.54
N PRO A 475 -33.54 1.17 8.76
CA PRO A 475 -32.49 1.18 9.74
C PRO A 475 -31.37 2.17 9.41
N PHE A 476 -31.03 2.31 8.13
CA PHE A 476 -29.96 3.20 7.69
C PHE A 476 -30.41 4.68 7.72
N VAL A 477 -31.66 4.94 7.33
CA VAL A 477 -32.29 6.27 7.43
C VAL A 477 -32.38 6.73 8.89
N TYR A 478 -32.72 5.83 9.80
CA TYR A 478 -32.72 6.12 11.24
C TYR A 478 -31.30 6.40 11.76
N GLY A 479 -30.31 5.57 11.36
CA GLY A 479 -28.91 5.78 11.69
C GLY A 479 -28.38 7.12 11.16
N LEU A 480 -28.84 7.52 9.98
CA LEU A 480 -28.53 8.83 9.39
C LEU A 480 -29.16 9.98 10.19
N GLY A 481 -30.44 9.88 10.62
CA GLY A 481 -31.18 10.98 11.23
C GLY A 481 -30.87 11.22 12.72
N ILE A 482 -30.90 10.19 13.53
CA ILE A 482 -31.05 10.34 14.99
C ILE A 482 -29.87 9.80 15.80
N ASN A 483 -29.24 8.68 15.43
CA ASN A 483 -28.33 7.99 16.34
C ASN A 483 -26.84 8.26 16.12
N SER A 484 -26.17 8.49 17.26
CA SER A 484 -24.72 8.74 17.25
C SER A 484 -24.07 8.44 18.59
N GLY A 485 -23.71 7.18 18.87
CA GLY A 485 -23.00 6.84 20.11
C GLY A 485 -21.67 7.60 20.27
N SER A 486 -20.83 7.72 19.22
CA SER A 486 -19.55 8.44 19.29
C SER A 486 -19.70 9.97 19.21
N ILE A 487 -20.70 10.48 18.47
CA ILE A 487 -21.02 11.92 18.45
C ILE A 487 -21.49 12.38 19.83
N LYS A 488 -22.21 11.51 20.56
CA LYS A 488 -22.70 11.81 21.91
C LYS A 488 -21.53 12.01 22.91
N THR A 489 -20.45 11.29 22.78
CA THR A 489 -19.26 11.44 23.64
C THR A 489 -18.47 12.72 23.34
N SER A 490 -18.22 13.04 22.07
CA SER A 490 -17.53 14.28 21.67
C SER A 490 -18.43 15.51 21.89
N ALA A 491 -19.74 15.40 21.60
CA ALA A 491 -20.70 16.46 21.87
C ALA A 491 -20.88 16.76 23.38
N THR A 492 -20.88 15.72 24.23
CA THR A 492 -20.97 15.92 25.71
C THR A 492 -19.71 16.58 26.26
N LYS A 493 -18.56 16.38 25.69
CA LYS A 493 -17.33 17.07 26.07
C LYS A 493 -17.36 18.55 25.65
N LEU A 494 -17.75 18.84 24.40
CA LEU A 494 -17.89 20.21 23.88
C LEU A 494 -18.96 21.03 24.60
N LEU A 495 -20.03 20.37 25.02
CA LEU A 495 -21.11 21.01 25.83
C LEU A 495 -20.64 21.33 27.25
N LYS A 496 -19.70 20.58 27.83
CA LYS A 496 -19.09 20.86 29.12
C LYS A 496 -18.09 22.01 29.09
N GLU A 497 -17.47 22.29 27.91
CA GLU A 497 -16.49 23.36 27.76
C GLU A 497 -17.12 24.75 27.60
N LYS A 498 -18.18 24.87 26.76
CA LYS A 498 -18.87 26.14 26.51
C LYS A 498 -20.37 25.92 26.25
N GLU A 499 -21.24 26.56 27.00
CA GLU A 499 -22.69 26.49 26.83
C GLU A 499 -23.18 26.93 25.43
N TRP A 500 -22.45 27.84 24.76
CA TRP A 500 -22.78 28.30 23.40
C TRP A 500 -22.61 27.22 22.31
N ASN A 501 -21.89 26.15 22.57
CA ASN A 501 -21.70 25.01 21.63
C ASN A 501 -23.01 24.22 21.40
N VAL A 502 -24.06 24.45 22.17
CA VAL A 502 -25.38 23.83 22.00
C VAL A 502 -25.97 24.13 20.62
N TRP A 503 -25.90 25.38 20.16
CA TRP A 503 -26.54 25.82 18.92
C TRP A 503 -25.94 25.18 17.67
N PRO A 504 -24.62 25.17 17.46
CA PRO A 504 -24.00 24.45 16.33
C PRO A 504 -24.30 22.94 16.34
N ILE A 505 -24.30 22.30 17.51
CA ILE A 505 -24.59 20.86 17.63
C ILE A 505 -26.06 20.57 17.27
N ILE A 506 -27.04 21.39 17.73
CA ILE A 506 -28.43 21.30 17.32
C ILE A 506 -28.55 21.51 15.80
N GLY A 507 -27.86 22.50 15.24
CA GLY A 507 -27.80 22.74 13.78
C GLY A 507 -27.35 21.51 12.99
N LEU A 508 -26.29 20.84 13.43
CA LEU A 508 -25.79 19.61 12.80
C LEU A 508 -26.82 18.47 12.88
N ILE A 509 -27.54 18.31 14.00
CA ILE A 509 -28.59 17.29 14.14
C ILE A 509 -29.77 17.60 13.22
N LEU A 510 -30.19 18.85 13.13
CA LEU A 510 -31.27 19.28 12.23
C LEU A 510 -30.93 19.05 10.76
N VAL A 511 -29.71 19.40 10.33
CA VAL A 511 -29.24 19.16 8.97
C VAL A 511 -29.28 17.66 8.62
N ARG A 512 -28.84 16.79 9.52
CA ARG A 512 -28.89 15.32 9.31
C ARG A 512 -30.31 14.82 9.18
N SER A 513 -31.19 15.27 10.08
CA SER A 513 -32.60 14.89 10.06
C SER A 513 -33.26 15.36 8.77
N PHE A 514 -32.94 16.57 8.31
CA PHE A 514 -33.46 17.12 7.06
C PHE A 514 -32.98 16.30 5.84
N ILE A 515 -31.70 15.91 5.82
CA ILE A 515 -31.12 15.03 4.75
C ILE A 515 -31.85 13.67 4.77
N ALA A 516 -32.05 13.06 5.92
CA ALA A 516 -32.75 11.78 6.06
C ALA A 516 -34.20 11.83 5.54
N VAL A 517 -34.94 12.86 5.92
CA VAL A 517 -36.31 13.11 5.43
C VAL A 517 -36.31 13.39 3.92
N GLY A 518 -35.39 14.22 3.43
CA GLY A 518 -35.25 14.53 2.00
C GLY A 518 -35.02 13.30 1.13
N ILE A 519 -34.17 12.36 1.60
CA ILE A 519 -33.93 11.09 0.91
C ILE A 519 -35.21 10.25 0.85
N VAL A 520 -35.93 10.10 1.96
CA VAL A 520 -37.18 9.32 1.97
C VAL A 520 -38.22 9.93 1.04
N LEU A 521 -38.36 11.25 1.05
CA LEU A 521 -39.24 11.97 0.12
C LEU A 521 -38.82 11.79 -1.33
N GLY A 522 -37.51 11.88 -1.61
CA GLY A 522 -36.97 11.63 -2.93
C GLY A 522 -37.31 10.23 -3.44
N VAL A 523 -37.14 9.20 -2.63
CA VAL A 523 -37.52 7.82 -2.97
C VAL A 523 -39.03 7.70 -3.25
N ILE A 524 -39.86 8.24 -2.38
CA ILE A 524 -41.34 8.19 -2.55
C ILE A 524 -41.74 8.91 -3.87
N SER A 525 -41.16 10.06 -4.17
CA SER A 525 -41.45 10.85 -5.36
C SER A 525 -41.12 10.16 -6.69
N THR A 526 -40.19 9.20 -6.68
CA THR A 526 -39.84 8.39 -7.87
C THR A 526 -40.86 7.31 -8.20
N TYR A 527 -41.64 6.87 -7.21
CA TYR A 527 -42.70 5.87 -7.41
C TYR A 527 -44.06 6.50 -7.69
N PHE A 528 -44.33 7.64 -7.09
CA PHE A 528 -45.63 8.33 -7.21
C PHE A 528 -45.45 9.82 -7.49
N HIS A 529 -46.23 10.35 -8.45
CA HIS A 529 -46.30 11.78 -8.69
C HIS A 529 -47.02 12.47 -7.51
N MET A 530 -46.29 13.28 -6.76
CA MET A 530 -46.80 13.87 -5.53
C MET A 530 -47.49 15.21 -5.75
N ALA A 531 -48.75 15.32 -5.34
CA ALA A 531 -49.43 16.61 -5.12
C ALA A 531 -48.90 17.27 -3.84
N GLY A 532 -48.92 18.62 -3.78
CA GLY A 532 -48.27 19.35 -2.66
C GLY A 532 -48.68 18.94 -1.24
N TRP A 533 -49.95 18.55 -1.00
CA TRP A 533 -50.41 18.06 0.28
C TRP A 533 -49.85 16.65 0.63
N MET A 534 -49.56 15.82 -0.35
CA MET A 534 -48.91 14.51 -0.14
C MET A 534 -47.48 14.64 0.41
N ILE A 535 -46.79 15.74 0.13
CA ILE A 535 -45.47 16.03 0.68
C ILE A 535 -45.58 16.18 2.21
N LEU A 536 -46.59 16.90 2.73
CA LEU A 536 -46.79 17.06 4.17
C LEU A 536 -47.11 15.73 4.87
N VAL A 537 -47.98 14.90 4.26
CA VAL A 537 -48.29 13.55 4.76
C VAL A 537 -47.06 12.66 4.74
N SER A 538 -46.25 12.75 3.70
CA SER A 538 -44.99 11.96 3.57
C SER A 538 -43.94 12.41 4.57
N ILE A 539 -43.82 13.69 4.89
CA ILE A 539 -42.95 14.21 5.95
C ILE A 539 -43.39 13.62 7.29
N PHE A 540 -44.70 13.67 7.61
CA PHE A 540 -45.24 13.12 8.86
C PHE A 540 -45.01 11.60 8.92
N ALA A 541 -45.31 10.86 7.84
CA ALA A 541 -45.07 9.42 7.75
C ALA A 541 -43.56 9.09 7.85
N GLY A 542 -42.67 9.89 7.26
CA GLY A 542 -41.20 9.76 7.38
C GLY A 542 -40.74 9.94 8.84
N ILE A 543 -41.27 10.92 9.56
CA ILE A 543 -40.94 11.13 10.97
C ILE A 543 -41.43 9.94 11.82
N CYS A 544 -42.68 9.49 11.62
CA CYS A 544 -43.23 8.31 12.31
C CYS A 544 -42.42 7.05 12.00
N PHE A 545 -41.97 6.86 10.75
CA PHE A 545 -41.15 5.76 10.30
C PHE A 545 -39.77 5.78 10.98
N ILE A 546 -39.12 6.95 11.04
CA ILE A 546 -37.82 7.13 11.72
C ILE A 546 -37.96 6.80 13.22
N LEU A 547 -39.04 7.18 13.85
CA LEU A 547 -39.34 6.87 15.28
C LEU A 547 -39.62 5.38 15.50
N ALA A 548 -40.35 4.72 14.60
CA ALA A 548 -40.68 3.30 14.67
C ALA A 548 -39.41 2.41 14.42
N ALA A 549 -38.49 2.87 13.58
CA ALA A 549 -37.22 2.17 13.31
C ALA A 549 -36.29 2.07 14.55
N ARG A 550 -36.60 2.79 15.64
CA ARG A 550 -35.90 2.74 16.94
C ARG A 550 -35.76 1.32 17.49
N ARG A 551 -36.69 0.44 17.21
CA ARG A 551 -36.74 -0.94 17.72
C ARG A 551 -35.69 -1.85 16.99
N SER A 552 -35.26 -1.48 15.78
CA SER A 552 -34.26 -2.24 14.97
C SER A 552 -32.81 -1.89 15.30
N MET A 553 -32.56 -0.99 16.22
CA MET A 553 -31.32 -0.29 16.46
C MET A 553 -30.18 -1.16 17.04
N HIS A 554 -30.52 -2.16 17.89
CA HIS A 554 -29.51 -3.06 18.47
C HIS A 554 -28.73 -3.84 17.40
N ARG A 555 -29.37 -4.15 16.27
CA ARG A 555 -28.71 -4.87 15.17
C ARG A 555 -27.79 -3.97 14.34
N ILE A 556 -28.09 -2.69 14.24
CA ILE A 556 -27.34 -1.74 13.41
C ILE A 556 -26.10 -1.24 14.13
N SER A 557 -26.19 -0.95 15.44
CA SER A 557 -25.02 -0.62 16.24
C SER A 557 -24.01 -1.77 16.24
N ALA A 558 -24.48 -3.02 16.21
CA ALA A 558 -23.62 -4.18 16.05
C ALA A 558 -22.96 -4.28 14.67
N LEU A 559 -23.67 -3.91 13.59
CA LEU A 559 -23.08 -3.83 12.23
C LEU A 559 -22.06 -2.71 12.11
N GLU A 560 -22.35 -1.53 12.66
CA GLU A 560 -21.43 -0.39 12.69
C GLU A 560 -20.17 -0.74 13.50
N GLU A 561 -20.33 -1.34 14.66
CA GLU A 561 -19.22 -1.78 15.50
C GLU A 561 -18.38 -2.86 14.78
N HIS A 562 -19.04 -3.78 14.08
CA HIS A 562 -18.36 -4.80 13.29
C HIS A 562 -17.56 -4.20 12.13
N PHE A 563 -18.12 -3.22 11.42
CA PHE A 563 -17.42 -2.49 10.36
C PHE A 563 -16.19 -1.73 10.89
N ILE A 564 -16.34 -0.97 11.98
CA ILE A 564 -15.24 -0.25 12.62
C ILE A 564 -14.19 -1.21 13.16
N LYS A 565 -14.59 -2.38 13.67
CA LYS A 565 -13.67 -3.42 14.13
C LYS A 565 -12.87 -4.00 12.97
N ASN A 566 -13.50 -4.22 11.81
CA ASN A 566 -12.83 -4.69 10.59
C ASN A 566 -11.88 -3.63 10.03
N LEU A 567 -12.33 -2.38 9.92
CA LEU A 567 -11.52 -1.27 9.45
C LEU A 567 -10.25 -1.07 10.30
N ASN A 568 -10.35 -1.28 11.61
CA ASN A 568 -9.22 -1.10 12.53
C ASN A 568 -8.51 -2.43 12.90
N ALA A 569 -8.86 -3.55 12.25
CA ALA A 569 -8.32 -4.86 12.59
C ALA A 569 -6.80 -4.94 12.39
N LYS A 570 -6.30 -4.41 11.28
CA LYS A 570 -4.87 -4.33 10.95
C LYS A 570 -4.09 -3.50 12.00
N GLU A 571 -4.57 -2.31 12.35
CA GLU A 571 -3.94 -1.47 13.37
C GLU A 571 -3.90 -2.13 14.76
N ARG A 572 -4.98 -2.82 15.13
CA ARG A 572 -5.01 -3.56 16.40
C ARG A 572 -4.02 -4.72 16.40
N SER A 573 -3.85 -5.40 15.26
CA SER A 573 -2.85 -6.44 15.07
C SER A 573 -1.44 -5.87 15.12
N GLU A 574 -1.17 -4.76 14.42
CA GLU A 574 0.11 -4.06 14.43
C GLU A 574 0.45 -3.49 15.82
N ARG A 575 -0.53 -2.90 16.52
CA ARG A 575 -0.33 -2.42 17.92
C ARG A 575 0.04 -3.55 18.87
N LYS A 576 -0.51 -4.76 18.68
CA LYS A 576 -0.10 -5.94 19.47
C LYS A 576 1.31 -6.40 19.16
N LYS A 577 1.80 -6.16 17.94
CA LYS A 577 3.17 -6.51 17.49
C LYS A 577 4.22 -5.44 17.83
N ARG A 578 3.81 -4.19 18.10
CA ARG A 578 4.74 -3.09 18.43
C ARG A 578 5.03 -3.04 19.92
N PRO A 579 6.30 -3.13 20.34
CA PRO A 579 6.66 -3.19 21.76
C PRO A 579 6.43 -1.89 22.54
N VAL A 580 6.41 -0.70 21.88
CA VAL A 580 6.15 0.60 22.54
C VAL A 580 5.44 1.53 21.56
N SER A 581 4.37 2.22 22.01
CA SER A 581 3.67 3.20 21.17
C SER A 581 4.56 4.44 20.93
N SER A 582 4.48 5.01 19.73
CA SER A 582 5.27 6.20 19.36
C SER A 582 4.95 7.46 20.20
N SER A 583 3.78 7.50 20.84
CA SER A 583 3.41 8.55 21.79
C SER A 583 4.13 8.37 23.11
N VAL A 584 4.13 7.16 23.66
CA VAL A 584 4.88 6.82 24.89
C VAL A 584 6.38 6.98 24.67
N ARG A 585 6.90 6.64 23.49
CA ARG A 585 8.30 6.85 23.15
C ARG A 585 8.69 8.33 23.14
N ARG A 586 7.88 9.21 22.54
CA ARG A 586 8.10 10.67 22.55
C ARG A 586 7.97 11.27 23.96
N GLU A 587 7.05 10.75 24.76
CA GLU A 587 6.86 11.15 26.14
C GLU A 587 8.05 10.73 27.01
N LEU A 588 8.57 9.50 26.82
CA LEU A 588 9.78 9.04 27.47
C LEU A 588 11.03 9.82 27.03
N GLU A 589 11.15 10.15 25.73
CA GLU A 589 12.23 10.98 25.19
C GLU A 589 12.21 12.40 25.80
N HIS A 590 11.02 12.95 26.08
CA HIS A 590 10.90 14.25 26.78
C HIS A 590 11.45 14.21 28.22
N TYR A 591 11.35 13.03 28.87
CA TYR A 591 11.94 12.80 30.20
C TYR A 591 13.36 12.22 30.15
N ASN A 592 14.04 12.31 28.99
CA ASN A 592 15.40 11.80 28.76
C ASN A 592 15.52 10.28 28.96
N VAL A 593 14.44 9.52 28.68
CA VAL A 593 14.40 8.06 28.76
C VAL A 593 14.29 7.48 27.36
N PHE A 594 15.27 6.67 26.99
CA PHE A 594 15.38 6.05 25.66
C PHE A 594 15.33 4.53 25.76
N THR A 595 15.03 3.88 24.64
CA THR A 595 15.12 2.41 24.51
C THR A 595 16.12 2.06 23.43
N ARG A 596 16.94 1.03 23.66
CA ARG A 596 17.90 0.49 22.69
C ARG A 596 17.84 -1.04 22.68
N THR A 597 17.97 -1.62 21.49
CA THR A 597 18.12 -3.08 21.35
C THR A 597 19.60 -3.39 21.15
N VAL A 598 20.17 -4.17 22.06
CA VAL A 598 21.54 -4.65 21.99
C VAL A 598 21.51 -6.15 21.71
N THR A 599 22.31 -6.62 20.76
CA THR A 599 22.44 -8.06 20.48
C THR A 599 23.66 -8.58 21.24
N LEU A 600 23.48 -9.67 21.99
CA LEU A 600 24.58 -10.27 22.74
C LEU A 600 25.55 -10.95 21.74
N PRO A 601 26.82 -10.52 21.70
CA PRO A 601 27.80 -11.16 20.84
C PRO A 601 28.00 -12.65 21.15
N PRO A 602 28.38 -13.47 20.16
CA PRO A 602 28.62 -14.90 20.37
C PRO A 602 29.73 -15.21 21.40
N ASP A 603 30.68 -14.30 21.51
CA ASP A 603 31.88 -14.34 22.34
C ASP A 603 31.74 -13.53 23.65
N SER A 604 30.53 -13.11 24.00
CA SER A 604 30.27 -12.36 25.22
C SER A 604 30.45 -13.21 26.45
N GLY A 605 31.24 -12.73 27.42
CA GLY A 605 31.42 -13.35 28.74
C GLY A 605 30.12 -13.44 29.59
N PHE A 606 29.01 -12.88 29.10
CA PHE A 606 27.71 -13.00 29.73
C PHE A 606 26.85 -14.13 29.17
N ALA A 607 27.36 -14.88 28.21
CA ALA A 607 26.66 -16.03 27.63
C ALA A 607 26.59 -17.17 28.67
N GLY A 608 25.37 -17.71 28.91
CA GLY A 608 25.13 -18.75 29.90
C GLY A 608 25.10 -18.27 31.37
N VAL A 609 25.12 -16.95 31.59
CA VAL A 609 25.09 -16.35 32.93
C VAL A 609 23.67 -15.90 33.28
N LEU A 610 23.27 -16.10 34.55
CA LEU A 610 21.97 -15.63 35.04
C LEU A 610 21.95 -14.11 35.17
N LEU A 611 20.82 -13.46 34.86
CA LEU A 611 20.68 -11.99 34.93
C LEU A 611 21.02 -11.43 36.34
N LYS A 612 20.73 -12.16 37.41
CA LYS A 612 21.07 -11.75 38.77
C LYS A 612 22.57 -11.66 39.04
N ASP A 613 23.37 -12.48 38.32
CA ASP A 613 24.82 -12.58 38.52
C ASP A 613 25.58 -11.60 37.62
N ILE A 614 24.86 -10.92 36.68
CA ILE A 614 25.42 -9.91 35.80
C ILE A 614 25.14 -8.51 36.38
N PRO A 615 26.16 -7.68 36.61
CA PRO A 615 26.00 -6.39 37.26
C PRO A 615 25.48 -5.28 36.31
N PHE A 616 24.61 -5.60 35.35
CA PHE A 616 24.10 -4.65 34.39
C PHE A 616 23.48 -3.41 35.05
N ARG A 617 22.52 -3.63 35.97
CA ARG A 617 21.81 -2.52 36.60
C ARG A 617 22.71 -1.68 37.52
N SER A 618 23.61 -2.32 38.27
CA SER A 618 24.49 -1.65 39.23
C SER A 618 25.59 -0.84 38.54
N GLN A 619 26.12 -1.32 37.41
CA GLN A 619 27.19 -0.62 36.68
C GLN A 619 26.70 0.39 35.65
N THR A 620 25.56 0.12 35.02
CA THR A 620 25.05 0.98 33.92
C THR A 620 23.85 1.84 34.30
N GLY A 621 23.05 1.41 35.29
CA GLY A 621 21.79 2.04 35.66
C GLY A 621 20.65 1.74 34.66
N ALA A 622 20.90 0.99 33.59
CA ALA A 622 19.90 0.61 32.59
C ALA A 622 19.11 -0.64 33.02
N ASN A 623 17.85 -0.73 32.55
CA ASN A 623 16.98 -1.87 32.87
C ASN A 623 16.65 -2.66 31.60
N ILE A 624 16.69 -4.01 31.71
CA ILE A 624 16.28 -4.91 30.63
C ILE A 624 14.77 -5.08 30.69
N ILE A 625 14.08 -4.78 29.58
CA ILE A 625 12.61 -4.91 29.47
C ILE A 625 12.23 -6.21 28.78
N LYS A 626 13.01 -6.65 27.77
CA LYS A 626 12.66 -7.79 26.94
C LYS A 626 13.90 -8.46 26.38
N ILE A 627 13.86 -9.78 26.27
CA ILE A 627 14.84 -10.61 25.57
C ILE A 627 14.11 -11.33 24.45
N SER A 628 14.61 -11.20 23.21
CA SER A 628 14.08 -11.91 22.03
C SER A 628 15.12 -12.95 21.60
N ARG A 629 14.72 -14.23 21.64
CA ARG A 629 15.54 -15.40 21.31
C ARG A 629 14.87 -16.19 20.20
N GLY A 630 15.34 -16.04 18.96
CA GLY A 630 14.67 -16.61 17.80
C GLY A 630 13.22 -16.11 17.70
N THR A 631 12.25 -17.02 17.74
CA THR A 631 10.82 -16.70 17.74
C THR A 631 10.22 -16.49 19.14
N LYS A 632 10.97 -16.79 20.20
CA LYS A 632 10.49 -16.67 21.60
C LYS A 632 10.79 -15.29 22.16
N GLU A 633 9.78 -14.65 22.74
CA GLU A 633 9.92 -13.36 23.44
C GLU A 633 9.72 -13.54 24.95
N ILE A 634 10.68 -13.05 25.72
CA ILE A 634 10.66 -13.04 27.19
C ILE A 634 10.49 -11.59 27.62
N VAL A 635 9.28 -11.21 28.03
CA VAL A 635 8.95 -9.85 28.46
C VAL A 635 9.12 -9.77 29.98
N VAL A 636 9.79 -8.72 30.44
CA VAL A 636 10.19 -8.54 31.85
C VAL A 636 10.89 -9.79 32.39
N PRO A 637 12.13 -10.08 31.93
CA PRO A 637 12.83 -11.30 32.29
C PRO A 637 13.07 -11.35 33.78
N SER A 638 12.95 -12.56 34.38
CA SER A 638 13.23 -12.79 35.79
C SER A 638 14.74 -12.77 36.06
N ALA A 639 15.11 -12.60 37.31
CA ALA A 639 16.50 -12.59 37.74
C ALA A 639 17.23 -13.94 37.46
N GLU A 640 16.47 -15.04 37.35
CA GLU A 640 16.97 -16.38 37.04
C GLU A 640 17.00 -16.68 35.52
N GLN A 641 16.75 -15.71 34.71
CA GLN A 641 16.84 -15.86 33.24
C GLN A 641 18.30 -15.83 32.79
N GLU A 642 18.72 -16.86 32.07
CA GLU A 642 20.04 -16.92 31.44
C GLU A 642 20.04 -16.16 30.11
N LEU A 643 21.17 -15.53 29.77
CA LEU A 643 21.44 -14.92 28.48
C LEU A 643 22.15 -15.92 27.55
N PHE A 644 21.84 -15.86 26.26
CA PHE A 644 22.47 -16.72 25.25
C PHE A 644 23.03 -15.89 24.11
N PRO A 645 24.04 -16.36 23.40
CA PRO A 645 24.57 -15.73 22.19
C PRO A 645 23.46 -15.47 21.17
N GLY A 646 23.44 -14.27 20.60
CA GLY A 646 22.41 -13.87 19.65
C GLY A 646 21.09 -13.40 20.26
N ASP A 647 20.96 -13.40 21.59
CA ASP A 647 19.80 -12.78 22.27
C ASP A 647 19.75 -11.29 21.96
N ARG A 648 18.59 -10.81 21.53
CA ARG A 648 18.32 -9.37 21.31
C ARG A 648 17.67 -8.82 22.57
N ILE A 649 18.43 -8.00 23.29
CA ILE A 649 18.07 -7.46 24.60
C ILE A 649 17.55 -6.03 24.42
N LEU A 650 16.27 -5.78 24.73
CA LEU A 650 15.69 -4.44 24.77
C LEU A 650 15.92 -3.81 26.13
N VAL A 651 16.65 -2.71 26.14
CA VAL A 651 17.08 -2.00 27.34
C VAL A 651 16.47 -0.59 27.38
N VAL A 652 16.13 -0.10 28.56
CA VAL A 652 15.63 1.25 28.84
C VAL A 652 16.54 1.99 29.80
N GLY A 653 16.78 3.27 29.51
CA GLY A 653 17.61 4.15 30.36
C GLY A 653 17.87 5.50 29.72
N THR A 654 18.67 6.34 30.36
CA THR A 654 19.17 7.58 29.73
C THR A 654 20.18 7.23 28.63
N LYS A 655 20.49 8.19 27.77
CA LYS A 655 21.46 8.00 26.68
C LYS A 655 22.80 7.48 27.20
N GLU A 656 23.31 8.09 28.29
CA GLU A 656 24.57 7.69 28.90
C GLU A 656 24.51 6.29 29.52
N GLN A 657 23.37 5.90 30.10
CA GLN A 657 23.15 4.55 30.66
C GLN A 657 23.15 3.50 29.55
N LEU A 658 22.50 3.79 28.42
CA LEU A 658 22.45 2.88 27.25
C LEU A 658 23.81 2.73 26.58
N ASP A 659 24.60 3.82 26.50
CA ASP A 659 25.95 3.80 25.96
C ASP A 659 26.87 2.95 26.85
N ARG A 660 26.77 3.08 28.20
CA ARG A 660 27.52 2.23 29.16
C ARG A 660 27.09 0.76 29.06
N PHE A 661 25.79 0.50 28.87
CA PHE A 661 25.30 -0.89 28.72
C PHE A 661 25.86 -1.52 27.45
N GLN A 662 25.88 -0.81 26.35
CA GLN A 662 26.46 -1.27 25.11
C GLN A 662 27.98 -1.50 25.23
N ALA A 663 28.68 -0.55 25.78
CA ALA A 663 30.12 -0.67 26.04
C ALA A 663 30.46 -1.85 26.96
N LEU A 664 29.64 -2.12 27.98
CA LEU A 664 29.84 -3.25 28.88
C LEU A 664 29.64 -4.61 28.17
N THR A 665 28.65 -4.69 27.26
CA THR A 665 28.41 -5.90 26.46
C THR A 665 29.50 -6.13 25.41
N GLU A 666 30.09 -5.07 24.86
CA GLU A 666 31.18 -5.12 23.88
C GLU A 666 32.54 -5.37 24.58
N ALA A 667 32.83 -4.72 25.71
CA ALA A 667 34.07 -4.87 26.44
C ALA A 667 34.23 -6.27 27.10
N SER A 668 33.12 -6.96 27.34
CA SER A 668 33.19 -8.35 27.82
C SER A 668 33.61 -9.34 26.72
N ALA A 669 33.47 -8.99 25.47
CA ALA A 669 33.96 -9.75 24.31
C ALA A 669 35.50 -9.59 24.13
N GLU A 670 36.07 -8.43 24.47
CA GLU A 670 37.52 -8.18 24.30
C GLU A 670 38.39 -8.80 25.43
N LYS A 671 37.82 -9.07 26.62
CA LYS A 671 38.62 -9.58 27.78
C LYS A 671 38.95 -11.07 27.70
N GLU A 672 38.30 -11.86 26.84
CA GLU A 672 38.54 -13.31 26.73
C GLU A 672 39.34 -13.71 25.46
N GLU A 673 40.08 -12.80 24.82
CA GLU A 673 41.01 -13.19 23.73
C GLU A 673 42.13 -14.15 24.19
N GLY A 674 42.24 -14.42 25.51
CA GLY A 674 43.19 -15.38 26.09
C GLY A 674 42.71 -16.83 26.21
N GLN A 675 41.41 -17.12 26.08
CA GLN A 675 40.85 -18.47 26.12
C GLN A 675 39.71 -18.61 25.12
N ARG A 676 40.01 -18.55 23.82
CA ARG A 676 39.06 -18.92 22.80
C ARG A 676 38.80 -20.43 22.86
N ARG A 677 37.74 -20.85 23.51
CA ARG A 677 37.11 -22.15 23.25
C ARG A 677 36.53 -22.10 21.85
N SER A 678 37.26 -22.56 20.87
CA SER A 678 36.79 -22.59 19.47
C SER A 678 35.80 -23.75 19.31
N PHE A 679 34.51 -23.41 19.22
CA PHE A 679 33.44 -24.35 18.91
C PHE A 679 33.56 -24.81 17.46
N ARG A 680 33.59 -26.13 17.23
CA ARG A 680 33.53 -26.74 15.90
C ARG A 680 32.50 -27.87 15.87
N ILE A 681 32.03 -28.16 14.69
CA ILE A 681 31.28 -29.38 14.37
C ILE A 681 32.20 -30.21 13.48
N GLU A 682 32.53 -31.41 13.88
CA GLU A 682 33.34 -32.34 13.09
C GLU A 682 32.61 -33.65 12.88
N ALA A 683 32.82 -34.23 11.69
CA ALA A 683 32.35 -35.57 11.40
C ALA A 683 33.46 -36.57 11.70
N VAL A 684 33.23 -37.48 12.63
CA VAL A 684 34.19 -38.50 13.04
C VAL A 684 33.63 -39.87 12.72
N THR A 685 34.37 -40.68 11.95
CA THR A 685 34.00 -42.08 11.70
C THR A 685 34.64 -42.96 12.76
N LEU A 686 33.82 -43.73 13.46
CA LEU A 686 34.25 -44.59 14.59
C LEU A 686 34.94 -45.85 14.07
N ASN A 687 36.11 -46.12 14.58
CA ASN A 687 36.84 -47.38 14.37
C ASN A 687 36.81 -48.25 15.66
N MET A 688 37.36 -49.46 15.63
CA MET A 688 37.40 -50.34 16.80
C MET A 688 38.11 -49.76 18.03
N GLU A 689 39.05 -48.84 17.83
CA GLU A 689 39.85 -48.21 18.89
C GLU A 689 39.20 -46.94 19.43
N SER A 690 38.12 -46.47 18.83
CA SER A 690 37.41 -45.26 19.25
C SER A 690 36.79 -45.44 20.63
N PHE A 691 36.96 -44.41 21.48
CA PHE A 691 36.41 -44.37 22.86
C PHE A 691 34.89 -44.58 22.91
N LEU A 692 34.19 -44.27 21.84
CA LEU A 692 32.74 -44.33 21.75
C LEU A 692 32.22 -45.68 21.28
N THR A 693 33.00 -46.45 20.54
CA THR A 693 32.56 -47.74 19.94
C THR A 693 32.10 -48.72 21.04
N GLY A 694 30.87 -49.25 20.85
CA GLY A 694 30.23 -50.17 21.79
C GLY A 694 29.56 -49.54 23.01
N LYS A 695 29.68 -48.20 23.23
CA LYS A 695 29.02 -47.49 24.32
C LYS A 695 27.70 -46.90 23.89
N THR A 696 26.79 -46.68 24.82
CA THR A 696 25.59 -45.88 24.59
C THR A 696 25.92 -44.40 24.68
N LEU A 697 25.10 -43.55 24.00
CA LEU A 697 25.25 -42.08 24.05
C LEU A 697 25.23 -41.58 25.52
N ARG A 698 24.38 -42.14 26.39
CA ARG A 698 24.33 -41.85 27.80
C ARG A 698 25.61 -42.33 28.52
N GLY A 699 26.10 -43.51 28.19
CA GLY A 699 27.29 -44.09 28.79
C GLY A 699 28.59 -43.38 28.41
N ALA A 700 28.63 -42.78 27.23
CA ALA A 700 29.77 -42.00 26.75
C ALA A 700 29.92 -40.65 27.47
N ASN A 701 28.87 -40.13 28.08
CA ASN A 701 28.84 -38.89 28.91
C ASN A 701 29.62 -37.72 28.27
N LEU A 702 29.42 -37.47 26.98
CA LEU A 702 30.20 -36.52 26.19
C LEU A 702 30.09 -35.09 26.70
N ARG A 703 28.98 -34.77 27.37
CA ARG A 703 28.79 -33.43 27.99
C ARG A 703 29.85 -33.11 29.05
N LYS A 704 30.42 -34.11 29.72
CA LYS A 704 31.53 -33.92 30.68
C LYS A 704 32.78 -33.38 30.00
N TYR A 705 32.93 -33.66 28.70
CA TYR A 705 34.05 -33.21 27.88
C TYR A 705 33.71 -31.98 27.01
N GLY A 706 32.57 -31.34 27.25
CA GLY A 706 32.15 -30.18 26.48
C GLY A 706 31.69 -30.52 25.06
N CYS A 707 31.34 -31.79 24.80
CA CYS A 707 30.94 -32.25 23.48
C CYS A 707 29.50 -32.78 23.44
N MET A 708 28.86 -32.73 22.30
CA MET A 708 27.52 -33.21 22.04
C MET A 708 27.41 -33.83 20.64
N VAL A 709 26.78 -35.02 20.56
CA VAL A 709 26.43 -35.61 19.26
C VAL A 709 25.18 -34.96 18.71
N ILE A 710 25.24 -34.47 17.46
CA ILE A 710 24.14 -33.88 16.74
C ILE A 710 23.39 -34.93 15.94
N SER A 711 24.14 -35.78 15.22
CA SER A 711 23.59 -36.82 14.36
C SER A 711 24.56 -37.99 14.19
N VAL A 712 24.05 -39.13 13.77
CA VAL A 712 24.79 -40.35 13.51
C VAL A 712 24.34 -40.93 12.19
N LEU A 713 25.28 -41.36 11.36
CA LEU A 713 25.07 -42.24 10.23
C LEU A 713 25.40 -43.67 10.66
N HIS A 714 24.38 -44.51 10.85
CA HIS A 714 24.49 -45.88 11.32
C HIS A 714 23.93 -46.82 10.24
N GLU A 715 24.73 -47.74 9.74
CA GLU A 715 24.35 -48.74 8.70
C GLU A 715 23.69 -48.11 7.46
N GLY A 716 23.98 -46.84 7.14
CA GLY A 716 23.38 -46.09 6.02
C GLY A 716 22.18 -45.24 6.37
N ASP A 717 21.64 -45.34 7.57
CA ASP A 717 20.56 -44.52 8.08
C ASP A 717 21.07 -43.28 8.83
N PHE A 718 20.58 -42.10 8.46
CA PHE A 718 20.95 -40.82 9.08
C PHE A 718 19.99 -40.50 10.25
N ILE A 719 20.47 -40.65 11.46
CA ILE A 719 19.72 -40.44 12.71
C ILE A 719 20.06 -39.06 13.28
N THR A 720 19.07 -38.15 13.27
CA THR A 720 19.18 -36.83 13.89
C THR A 720 18.75 -36.88 15.34
N ASN A 721 19.54 -36.32 16.28
CA ASN A 721 19.27 -36.38 17.70
C ASN A 721 19.09 -37.83 18.20
N PRO A 722 20.15 -38.67 18.16
CA PRO A 722 20.03 -40.06 18.61
C PRO A 722 19.58 -40.15 20.09
N GLU A 723 18.76 -41.16 20.37
CA GLU A 723 18.27 -41.40 21.74
C GLU A 723 19.40 -41.67 22.73
N PRO A 724 19.22 -41.35 24.03
CA PRO A 724 20.27 -41.55 25.04
C PRO A 724 20.80 -42.97 25.13
N ASP A 725 19.99 -43.97 24.79
CA ASP A 725 20.33 -45.40 24.83
C ASP A 725 20.85 -45.94 23.47
N PHE A 726 21.00 -45.07 22.43
CA PHE A 726 21.63 -45.40 21.17
C PHE A 726 23.06 -45.89 21.39
N ARG A 727 23.41 -47.04 20.83
CA ARG A 727 24.74 -47.64 20.95
C ARG A 727 25.54 -47.41 19.66
N PHE A 728 26.71 -46.81 19.79
CA PHE A 728 27.61 -46.56 18.69
C PHE A 728 28.26 -47.85 18.18
N GLY A 729 28.18 -48.07 16.88
CA GLY A 729 28.79 -49.17 16.14
C GLY A 729 30.16 -48.80 15.53
N GLU A 730 30.94 -49.81 15.15
CA GLU A 730 32.09 -49.63 14.32
C GLU A 730 31.64 -49.21 12.90
N GLY A 731 32.29 -48.22 12.32
CA GLY A 731 31.90 -47.66 11.02
C GLY A 731 30.86 -46.57 11.06
N ASP A 732 30.27 -46.26 12.21
CA ASP A 732 29.33 -45.14 12.37
C ASP A 732 30.07 -43.81 12.12
N THR A 733 29.46 -42.93 11.37
CA THR A 733 29.94 -41.55 11.23
C THR A 733 29.08 -40.66 12.10
N ILE A 734 29.70 -40.01 13.10
CA ILE A 734 29.01 -39.15 14.06
C ILE A 734 29.40 -37.70 13.82
N TRP A 735 28.42 -36.79 13.86
CA TRP A 735 28.66 -35.34 13.88
C TRP A 735 28.66 -34.88 15.33
N ILE A 736 29.84 -34.49 15.82
CA ILE A 736 30.04 -33.99 17.17
C ILE A 736 30.27 -32.49 17.12
N ALA A 737 29.55 -31.78 18.01
CA ALA A 737 29.76 -30.37 18.31
C ALA A 737 30.48 -30.23 19.63
N GLY A 738 31.52 -29.40 19.70
CA GLY A 738 32.24 -29.20 20.94
C GLY A 738 33.47 -28.30 20.83
N ASP A 739 34.24 -28.22 21.89
CA ASP A 739 35.49 -27.50 21.94
C ASP A 739 36.55 -28.22 21.07
N VAL A 740 37.35 -27.47 20.31
CA VAL A 740 38.36 -28.01 19.40
C VAL A 740 39.38 -28.88 20.16
N ASP A 741 39.77 -28.46 21.35
CA ASP A 741 40.73 -29.22 22.19
C ASP A 741 40.14 -30.53 22.69
N ALA A 742 38.82 -30.62 22.84
CA ALA A 742 38.13 -31.84 23.24
C ALA A 742 37.83 -32.78 22.04
N LEU A 743 37.67 -32.24 20.86
CA LEU A 743 37.40 -33.00 19.62
C LEU A 743 38.63 -33.76 19.10
N GLY A 744 39.86 -33.31 19.45
CA GLY A 744 41.10 -34.00 19.13
C GLY A 744 41.31 -35.34 19.87
N TRP A 745 40.41 -35.73 20.78
CA TRP A 745 40.45 -36.98 21.54
C TRP A 745 39.55 -38.09 20.98
N PHE A 746 38.80 -37.80 19.95
CA PHE A 746 37.87 -38.71 19.28
C PHE A 746 38.34 -39.12 17.90
#